data_4eda7dbf5813af15208d2be2ec4f562d
#
_entry.id   4eda7dbf5813af15208d2be2ec4f562d
#
_cell.length_a   1.000
_cell.length_b   1.000
_cell.length_c   1.000
_cell.angle_alpha   90.00
_cell.angle_beta   90.00
_cell.angle_gamma   90.00
#
_symmetry.space_group_name_H-M   'P 1'
#
loop_
_entity.id
_entity.type
_entity.pdbx_description
1 polymer ?
#
loop_
_entity_poly.entity_id
_entity_poly.type
_entity_poly.pdbx_seq_one_letter_code
_entity_poly.pdbx_strand_id
1 'polypeptide(L)'
;MSSSYSRVREPEEGSLVFYDNTASGHGTKTFTLKPDSLATMVLDGDHRQLDNMGGVANIAECLGTNPTEGLPMWEIEEGFRNRKNFYGENIFPEPQSKSFLGLFWEALQDTTLVILSGLALLSLVMRMTLGNSEDKKVGWIEPVAILVAVLIVATVTAANDWSKERQFRKLNKVKEDRQIKTIRANKQYTVSIFNIQVGDVVVLDNGDTIPGDGLFLEGHNLRIDTSNLNGEAVEARVDENNPFLLSGCLVQEGDAKMMVVAVGMHSQWGKLIAASQDEAPETPLQTKLDTLAKQISKAGFAFAMATLGVLIISWIIRLATSGGFSDFDTARLSDLVDYVMIAVTIIAVAVPEGLPLAVTISLAYSMRKMMFDNNLVRHLSACETMGGATNICSDKTGTLTENRMTCVKAWIAGKSYIEIPPKGELGASVVENLCEGIALNSKAHIGISPETRKVEYQGSKTECALLLMIQDKWDHDFLATRTRYHDRHAIRNLYSFSSLRKRMSTFVALDNGSYRLYCKGAAEVVVELCDTVLNSNGVPEELPASQKQQLINSTIKNLAREGLRTISVAYRDFPTYEASFDDPENAPEEKLTLVGIFGIMDPLRPEVPDAVRRCQEAGVTVRMVTGDNLDTAVRIATECGILTGDGVSMEGREFRQLEGAELHAVLPRLQVLARSTPVDKLKLVKSLHELGEVVAVTGDGTNDAPALKAADVGLAMGLSGTEVAKEASDIIILDDNFKSIVNAVLWGRSVYENIRKFLQFQLTVNVVALVLTLIASLAQREALPLTAIQLLWVNLIMDTFAALALATEPPNPDLLKRKPYGRYDHLITSIMLRNILGQSVFQLTVLLIFTYAGPAMFGLHPDVDVNKKPNDDMYTLNTIIFNVFVLMQLFNEFNARKVNNEANVFENLSRSFLFVVIVGGTFLAQILIVEFGGKQAASTVPLSFWHWVLTTAVGALSMPVGYLLRYIPVKERKPNVPKEVMKRRAGSQTSLNEAPYTDEDADRV
;
A
#
# COMPACT_ATOMS: atom_id res chain seq x y z
N MET A 1 2.74 -19.91 -36.32
CA MET A 1 2.26 -21.30 -36.38
C MET A 1 0.87 -21.31 -35.81
N SER A 2 -0.12 -21.45 -36.66
CA SER A 2 -1.53 -21.45 -36.37
C SER A 2 -1.90 -22.73 -35.62
N SER A 3 -2.35 -22.62 -34.38
CA SER A 3 -3.03 -23.71 -33.70
C SER A 3 -4.51 -23.69 -34.07
N SER A 4 -4.91 -24.76 -34.74
CA SER A 4 -6.24 -25.09 -35.14
C SER A 4 -7.19 -25.21 -33.94
N TYR A 5 -8.13 -24.28 -33.82
CA TYR A 5 -9.34 -24.52 -33.04
C TYR A 5 -10.25 -25.45 -33.82
N SER A 6 -10.42 -26.66 -33.29
CA SER A 6 -11.44 -27.57 -33.77
C SER A 6 -12.84 -27.03 -33.44
N ARG A 7 -13.59 -26.64 -34.43
CA ARG A 7 -15.02 -26.34 -34.30
C ARG A 7 -15.75 -27.56 -33.75
N VAL A 8 -16.24 -27.44 -32.50
CA VAL A 8 -17.28 -28.33 -31.98
C VAL A 8 -18.62 -27.91 -32.63
N ARG A 9 -19.34 -28.87 -33.24
CA ARG A 9 -20.64 -28.66 -33.82
C ARG A 9 -21.65 -28.22 -32.77
N GLU A 10 -22.36 -27.14 -33.04
CA GLU A 10 -23.51 -26.68 -32.27
C GLU A 10 -24.60 -27.76 -32.25
N PRO A 11 -25.20 -28.07 -31.09
CA PRO A 11 -26.45 -28.82 -30.99
C PRO A 11 -27.64 -27.87 -31.25
N GLU A 12 -28.61 -28.36 -31.97
CA GLU A 12 -29.85 -27.68 -32.36
C GLU A 12 -30.64 -27.16 -31.14
N GLU A 13 -31.29 -26.02 -31.34
CA GLU A 13 -32.20 -25.40 -30.37
C GLU A 13 -33.39 -26.35 -30.03
N GLY A 14 -33.63 -26.48 -28.72
CA GLY A 14 -34.90 -26.88 -28.15
C GLY A 14 -35.14 -28.38 -27.94
N SER A 15 -34.47 -28.98 -26.94
CA SER A 15 -35.00 -30.20 -26.34
C SER A 15 -34.68 -30.23 -24.82
N LEU A 16 -35.73 -30.16 -24.01
CA LEU A 16 -35.75 -30.53 -22.60
C LEU A 16 -35.52 -32.04 -22.52
N VAL A 17 -34.37 -32.44 -22.04
CA VAL A 17 -34.06 -33.87 -21.81
C VAL A 17 -34.17 -34.12 -20.32
N PHE A 18 -35.15 -34.94 -19.93
CA PHE A 18 -35.32 -35.47 -18.57
C PHE A 18 -34.26 -36.52 -18.31
N TYR A 19 -33.64 -36.46 -17.15
CA TYR A 19 -32.67 -37.43 -16.67
C TYR A 19 -33.31 -38.60 -15.93
N ASP A 20 -32.96 -39.79 -16.34
CA ASP A 20 -33.31 -41.05 -15.65
C ASP A 20 -32.23 -41.36 -14.61
N ASN A 21 -32.68 -41.51 -13.37
CA ASN A 21 -31.83 -41.74 -12.19
C ASN A 21 -31.62 -43.24 -11.97
N THR A 22 -30.73 -43.91 -12.69
CA THR A 22 -30.32 -45.27 -12.35
C THR A 22 -28.83 -45.50 -12.49
N ALA A 23 -28.20 -45.71 -11.31
CA ALA A 23 -27.09 -46.62 -11.01
C ALA A 23 -25.76 -46.48 -11.81
N SER A 24 -24.73 -46.18 -11.03
CA SER A 24 -23.34 -46.67 -11.14
C SER A 24 -22.66 -46.63 -12.51
N GLY A 25 -21.85 -45.60 -12.71
CA GLY A 25 -20.88 -45.53 -13.81
C GLY A 25 -20.30 -44.14 -13.96
N HIS A 26 -19.00 -44.01 -13.96
CA HIS A 26 -18.31 -42.76 -14.24
C HIS A 26 -18.71 -42.19 -15.60
N GLY A 27 -19.80 -41.40 -15.63
CA GLY A 27 -20.32 -40.71 -16.82
C GLY A 27 -19.99 -39.22 -16.73
N THR A 28 -19.37 -38.67 -17.77
CA THR A 28 -19.21 -37.25 -18.01
C THR A 28 -20.58 -36.56 -17.96
N LYS A 29 -20.84 -35.80 -16.88
CA LYS A 29 -22.04 -34.93 -16.81
C LYS A 29 -21.93 -33.87 -17.89
N THR A 30 -22.89 -33.82 -18.80
CA THR A 30 -23.06 -32.73 -19.77
C THR A 30 -23.90 -31.64 -19.13
N PHE A 31 -23.33 -30.45 -18.93
CA PHE A 31 -24.08 -29.30 -18.47
C PHE A 31 -25.00 -28.81 -19.60
N THR A 32 -26.23 -28.48 -19.26
CA THR A 32 -27.28 -28.06 -20.23
C THR A 32 -27.44 -26.55 -20.32
N LEU A 33 -27.11 -25.82 -19.25
CA LEU A 33 -27.26 -24.36 -19.18
C LEU A 33 -25.99 -23.67 -19.70
N LYS A 34 -26.13 -22.82 -20.72
CA LYS A 34 -25.01 -22.07 -21.31
C LYS A 34 -24.57 -20.94 -20.38
N PRO A 35 -23.25 -20.65 -20.22
CA PRO A 35 -22.73 -19.58 -19.37
C PRO A 35 -23.33 -18.20 -19.70
N ASP A 36 -23.42 -17.84 -20.98
CA ASP A 36 -23.91 -16.54 -21.40
C ASP A 36 -25.40 -16.35 -21.12
N SER A 37 -26.20 -17.40 -21.18
CA SER A 37 -27.64 -17.34 -20.88
C SER A 37 -27.88 -17.08 -19.40
N LEU A 38 -27.09 -17.71 -18.51
CA LEU A 38 -27.13 -17.49 -17.06
C LEU A 38 -26.68 -16.08 -16.71
N ALA A 39 -25.58 -15.64 -17.32
CA ALA A 39 -25.03 -14.32 -17.08
C ALA A 39 -25.97 -13.19 -17.51
N THR A 40 -26.62 -13.33 -18.69
CA THR A 40 -27.57 -12.32 -19.20
C THR A 40 -28.81 -12.27 -18.33
N MET A 41 -29.34 -13.41 -17.91
CA MET A 41 -30.50 -13.48 -17.00
C MET A 41 -30.27 -12.69 -15.70
N VAL A 42 -29.08 -12.84 -15.07
CA VAL A 42 -28.77 -12.15 -13.82
C VAL A 42 -28.52 -10.67 -14.06
N LEU A 43 -27.86 -10.32 -15.18
CA LEU A 43 -27.56 -8.94 -15.54
C LEU A 43 -28.82 -8.12 -15.80
N ASP A 44 -29.74 -8.68 -16.59
CA ASP A 44 -30.97 -7.99 -16.99
C ASP A 44 -32.04 -8.05 -15.89
N GLY A 45 -31.84 -8.86 -14.83
CA GLY A 45 -32.82 -9.11 -13.79
C GLY A 45 -34.08 -9.75 -14.36
N ASP A 46 -33.94 -10.64 -15.36
CA ASP A 46 -35.09 -11.17 -16.11
C ASP A 46 -35.79 -12.30 -15.36
N HIS A 47 -36.81 -11.91 -14.59
CA HIS A 47 -37.67 -12.86 -13.85
C HIS A 47 -38.40 -13.84 -14.78
N ARG A 48 -38.75 -13.44 -16.02
CA ARG A 48 -39.41 -14.32 -16.96
C ARG A 48 -38.50 -15.44 -17.42
N GLN A 49 -37.23 -15.12 -17.64
CA GLN A 49 -36.24 -16.11 -18.01
C GLN A 49 -35.96 -17.07 -16.82
N LEU A 50 -35.90 -16.53 -15.61
CA LEU A 50 -35.78 -17.33 -14.39
C LEU A 50 -36.96 -18.32 -14.21
N ASP A 51 -38.20 -17.83 -14.40
CA ASP A 51 -39.41 -18.64 -14.34
C ASP A 51 -39.45 -19.70 -15.43
N ASN A 52 -39.07 -19.36 -16.66
CA ASN A 52 -38.98 -20.30 -17.80
C ASN A 52 -37.92 -21.40 -17.53
N MET A 53 -36.87 -21.11 -16.81
CA MET A 53 -35.85 -22.10 -16.37
C MET A 53 -36.29 -22.92 -15.15
N GLY A 54 -37.51 -22.71 -14.63
CA GLY A 54 -38.07 -23.43 -13.48
C GLY A 54 -37.64 -22.92 -12.13
N GLY A 55 -37.17 -21.66 -12.06
CA GLY A 55 -36.77 -21.00 -10.80
C GLY A 55 -35.40 -21.41 -10.28
N VAL A 56 -35.01 -20.84 -9.16
CA VAL A 56 -33.67 -21.02 -8.53
C VAL A 56 -33.39 -22.50 -8.21
N ALA A 57 -34.38 -23.25 -7.73
CA ALA A 57 -34.25 -24.66 -7.37
C ALA A 57 -33.91 -25.55 -8.56
N ASN A 58 -34.58 -25.33 -9.71
CA ASN A 58 -34.31 -26.11 -10.94
C ASN A 58 -32.95 -25.76 -11.55
N ILE A 59 -32.52 -24.49 -11.47
CA ILE A 59 -31.19 -24.07 -11.90
C ILE A 59 -30.12 -24.76 -11.03
N ALA A 60 -30.33 -24.85 -9.72
CA ALA A 60 -29.40 -25.55 -8.81
C ALA A 60 -29.28 -27.04 -9.20
N GLU A 61 -30.39 -27.69 -9.51
CA GLU A 61 -30.42 -29.10 -9.96
C GLU A 61 -29.68 -29.27 -11.28
N CYS A 62 -29.93 -28.42 -12.27
CA CYS A 62 -29.25 -28.41 -13.56
C CYS A 62 -27.73 -28.17 -13.43
N LEU A 63 -27.31 -27.33 -12.46
CA LEU A 63 -25.91 -27.11 -12.14
C LEU A 63 -25.32 -28.25 -11.29
N GLY A 64 -26.13 -29.19 -10.82
CA GLY A 64 -25.68 -30.27 -9.94
C GLY A 64 -25.25 -29.80 -8.56
N THR A 65 -25.86 -28.75 -8.07
CA THR A 65 -25.57 -28.14 -6.75
C THR A 65 -26.74 -28.36 -5.82
N ASN A 66 -26.48 -28.77 -4.59
CA ASN A 66 -27.49 -28.78 -3.55
C ASN A 66 -27.48 -27.42 -2.81
N PRO A 67 -28.58 -26.66 -2.73
CA PRO A 67 -28.62 -25.34 -2.08
C PRO A 67 -28.14 -25.33 -0.64
N THR A 68 -28.28 -26.42 0.10
CA THR A 68 -27.85 -26.53 1.51
C THR A 68 -26.47 -27.14 1.68
N GLU A 69 -26.13 -28.15 0.89
CA GLU A 69 -24.86 -28.90 0.99
C GLU A 69 -23.75 -28.41 0.06
N GLY A 70 -24.10 -27.62 -0.96
CA GLY A 70 -23.16 -27.12 -1.98
C GLY A 70 -22.77 -28.17 -3.02
N LEU A 71 -21.61 -28.02 -3.61
CA LEU A 71 -21.05 -28.93 -4.61
C LEU A 71 -20.63 -30.25 -4.00
N PRO A 72 -20.81 -31.40 -4.71
CA PRO A 72 -20.57 -32.73 -4.16
C PRO A 72 -19.05 -33.03 -4.02
N MET A 73 -18.71 -33.89 -3.07
CA MET A 73 -17.31 -34.23 -2.71
C MET A 73 -16.51 -34.78 -3.88
N TRP A 74 -17.11 -35.58 -4.75
CA TRP A 74 -16.42 -36.17 -5.90
C TRP A 74 -15.93 -35.11 -6.91
N GLU A 75 -16.66 -34.01 -7.11
CA GLU A 75 -16.19 -32.90 -7.98
C GLU A 75 -15.01 -32.15 -7.34
N ILE A 76 -14.95 -32.06 -6.03
CA ILE A 76 -13.82 -31.47 -5.29
C ILE A 76 -12.57 -32.33 -5.51
N GLU A 77 -12.70 -33.67 -5.40
CA GLU A 77 -11.59 -34.61 -5.63
C GLU A 77 -11.08 -34.61 -7.08
N GLU A 78 -11.94 -34.40 -8.07
CA GLU A 78 -11.56 -34.24 -9.48
C GLU A 78 -11.01 -32.85 -9.84
N GLY A 79 -11.03 -31.90 -8.92
CA GLY A 79 -10.53 -30.52 -9.10
C GLY A 79 -11.38 -29.70 -10.08
N PHE A 80 -12.68 -30.00 -10.18
CA PHE A 80 -13.69 -29.28 -10.99
C PHE A 80 -13.36 -29.20 -12.48
N ARG A 81 -12.60 -30.14 -13.06
CA ARG A 81 -12.15 -30.09 -14.47
C ARG A 81 -13.26 -29.85 -15.48
N ASN A 82 -14.37 -30.60 -15.38
CA ASN A 82 -15.46 -30.51 -16.32
C ASN A 82 -16.18 -29.16 -16.22
N ARG A 83 -16.33 -28.64 -14.99
CA ARG A 83 -16.97 -27.37 -14.70
C ARG A 83 -16.13 -26.19 -15.19
N LYS A 84 -14.82 -26.22 -14.93
CA LYS A 84 -13.86 -25.23 -15.43
C LYS A 84 -13.79 -25.16 -16.94
N ASN A 85 -13.84 -26.31 -17.61
CA ASN A 85 -13.81 -26.36 -19.07
C ASN A 85 -15.08 -25.82 -19.71
N PHE A 86 -16.25 -25.94 -19.04
CA PHE A 86 -17.53 -25.52 -19.60
C PHE A 86 -17.91 -24.08 -19.20
N TYR A 87 -17.77 -23.72 -17.92
CA TYR A 87 -18.14 -22.40 -17.38
C TYR A 87 -16.99 -21.43 -17.25
N GLY A 88 -15.75 -21.88 -17.44
CA GLY A 88 -14.55 -21.08 -17.20
C GLY A 88 -14.09 -21.05 -15.74
N GLU A 89 -13.01 -20.34 -15.51
CA GLU A 89 -12.44 -20.08 -14.19
C GLU A 89 -12.73 -18.62 -13.79
N ASN A 90 -12.78 -18.34 -12.49
CA ASN A 90 -12.95 -16.97 -12.00
C ASN A 90 -11.64 -16.16 -12.10
N ILE A 91 -11.15 -16.03 -13.31
CA ILE A 91 -9.92 -15.32 -13.65
C ILE A 91 -10.27 -14.20 -14.62
N PHE A 92 -9.80 -13.00 -14.29
CA PHE A 92 -9.96 -11.85 -15.18
C PHE A 92 -8.76 -11.74 -16.12
N PRO A 93 -8.95 -11.26 -17.35
CA PRO A 93 -7.86 -11.12 -18.30
C PRO A 93 -6.86 -10.08 -17.78
N GLU A 94 -5.63 -10.53 -17.55
CA GLU A 94 -4.54 -9.61 -17.28
C GLU A 94 -4.35 -8.70 -18.53
N PRO A 95 -4.01 -7.41 -18.37
CA PRO A 95 -3.61 -6.55 -19.46
C PRO A 95 -2.55 -7.26 -20.30
N GLN A 96 -2.72 -7.26 -21.63
CA GLN A 96 -1.81 -7.96 -22.53
C GLN A 96 -0.39 -7.44 -22.32
N SER A 97 0.50 -8.33 -21.86
CA SER A 97 1.88 -7.96 -21.66
C SER A 97 2.56 -7.74 -22.99
N LYS A 98 3.24 -6.61 -23.10
CA LYS A 98 4.13 -6.36 -24.22
C LYS A 98 5.26 -7.40 -24.19
N SER A 99 5.51 -8.06 -25.29
CA SER A 99 6.66 -8.96 -25.40
C SER A 99 7.97 -8.16 -25.31
N PHE A 100 9.08 -8.80 -24.92
CA PHE A 100 10.37 -8.14 -24.92
C PHE A 100 10.69 -7.45 -26.25
N LEU A 101 10.37 -8.09 -27.37
CA LEU A 101 10.55 -7.53 -28.70
C LEU A 101 9.63 -6.33 -28.97
N GLY A 102 8.43 -6.33 -28.41
CA GLY A 102 7.51 -5.17 -28.47
C GLY A 102 8.08 -3.98 -27.72
N LEU A 103 8.57 -4.18 -26.48
CA LEU A 103 9.22 -3.13 -25.67
C LEU A 103 10.53 -2.65 -26.30
N PHE A 104 11.30 -3.55 -26.91
CA PHE A 104 12.52 -3.18 -27.65
C PHE A 104 12.18 -2.33 -28.88
N TRP A 105 11.13 -2.65 -29.61
CA TRP A 105 10.67 -1.85 -30.74
C TRP A 105 10.16 -0.48 -30.32
N GLU A 106 9.46 -0.42 -29.19
CA GLU A 106 8.98 0.84 -28.58
C GLU A 106 10.16 1.71 -28.14
N ALA A 107 11.17 1.12 -27.47
CA ALA A 107 12.39 1.83 -27.09
C ALA A 107 13.15 2.39 -28.30
N LEU A 108 13.19 1.66 -29.43
CA LEU A 108 13.79 2.16 -30.67
C LEU A 108 13.01 3.32 -31.32
N GLN A 109 11.72 3.49 -30.97
CA GLN A 109 10.90 4.59 -31.50
C GLN A 109 11.03 5.88 -30.70
N ASP A 110 11.88 5.90 -29.66
CA ASP A 110 12.21 7.15 -28.97
C ASP A 110 12.70 8.20 -29.96
N THR A 111 12.16 9.41 -29.88
CA THR A 111 12.41 10.48 -30.85
C THR A 111 13.89 10.83 -30.95
N THR A 112 14.62 10.82 -29.83
CA THR A 112 16.06 11.14 -29.78
C THR A 112 16.88 10.04 -30.42
N LEU A 113 16.57 8.77 -30.14
CA LEU A 113 17.24 7.61 -30.72
C LEU A 113 16.96 7.48 -32.24
N VAL A 114 15.73 7.77 -32.67
CA VAL A 114 15.37 7.78 -34.11
C VAL A 114 16.17 8.85 -34.86
N ILE A 115 16.22 10.10 -34.35
CA ILE A 115 16.95 11.18 -34.98
C ILE A 115 18.46 10.84 -35.02
N LEU A 116 19.00 10.35 -33.90
CA LEU A 116 20.42 9.97 -33.80
C LEU A 116 20.75 8.82 -34.77
N SER A 117 19.90 7.81 -34.88
CA SER A 117 20.05 6.72 -35.86
C SER A 117 19.99 7.23 -37.30
N GLY A 118 19.07 8.13 -37.60
CA GLY A 118 18.93 8.75 -38.91
C GLY A 118 20.16 9.56 -39.30
N LEU A 119 20.70 10.35 -38.36
CA LEU A 119 21.94 11.12 -38.58
C LEU A 119 23.16 10.22 -38.71
N ALA A 120 23.25 9.15 -37.90
CA ALA A 120 24.31 8.16 -38.02
C ALA A 120 24.29 7.44 -39.39
N LEU A 121 23.13 7.07 -39.89
CA LEU A 121 22.94 6.52 -41.23
C LEU A 121 23.32 7.54 -42.32
N LEU A 122 22.91 8.80 -42.19
CA LEU A 122 23.28 9.86 -43.10
C LEU A 122 24.79 10.09 -43.11
N SER A 123 25.44 10.16 -41.95
CA SER A 123 26.89 10.26 -41.81
C SER A 123 27.60 9.08 -42.44
N LEU A 124 27.07 7.84 -42.24
CA LEU A 124 27.60 6.64 -42.86
C LEU A 124 27.60 6.74 -44.39
N VAL A 125 26.43 7.10 -44.97
CA VAL A 125 26.28 7.23 -46.41
C VAL A 125 27.20 8.32 -46.95
N MET A 126 27.27 9.49 -46.31
CA MET A 126 28.14 10.60 -46.73
C MET A 126 29.63 10.22 -46.70
N ARG A 127 30.12 9.62 -45.61
CA ARG A 127 31.52 9.21 -45.47
C ARG A 127 31.90 8.10 -46.47
N MET A 128 30.96 7.19 -46.80
CA MET A 128 31.21 6.16 -47.82
C MET A 128 31.11 6.66 -49.25
N THR A 129 30.29 7.67 -49.55
CA THR A 129 30.11 8.16 -50.93
C THR A 129 31.01 9.32 -51.25
N LEU A 130 31.11 10.32 -50.36
CA LEU A 130 31.80 11.59 -50.56
C LEU A 130 33.20 11.64 -49.89
N GLY A 131 33.52 10.70 -48.98
CA GLY A 131 34.79 10.66 -48.27
C GLY A 131 35.99 10.31 -49.16
N ASN A 132 37.18 10.74 -48.74
CA ASN A 132 38.44 10.40 -49.39
C ASN A 132 38.73 8.90 -49.33
N SER A 133 39.74 8.41 -50.12
CA SER A 133 40.04 6.98 -50.23
C SER A 133 40.39 6.30 -48.89
N GLU A 134 40.91 7.03 -47.92
CA GLU A 134 41.16 6.56 -46.55
C GLU A 134 39.87 6.59 -45.71
N ASP A 135 39.05 7.62 -45.85
CA ASP A 135 37.76 7.71 -45.13
C ASP A 135 36.78 6.65 -45.56
N LYS A 136 36.80 6.22 -46.83
CA LYS A 136 36.02 5.08 -47.33
C LYS A 136 36.40 3.75 -46.67
N LYS A 137 37.64 3.58 -46.22
CA LYS A 137 38.09 2.32 -45.57
C LYS A 137 37.71 2.26 -44.07
N VAL A 138 37.68 3.38 -43.37
CA VAL A 138 37.60 3.42 -41.91
C VAL A 138 36.47 4.32 -41.38
N GLY A 139 35.98 5.29 -42.16
CA GLY A 139 34.98 6.27 -41.76
C GLY A 139 33.58 5.70 -41.46
N TRP A 140 33.31 4.44 -41.83
CA TRP A 140 32.05 3.75 -41.50
C TRP A 140 31.97 3.29 -40.05
N ILE A 141 33.11 3.18 -39.34
CA ILE A 141 33.18 2.56 -38.01
C ILE A 141 32.48 3.43 -36.96
N GLU A 142 32.71 4.74 -36.97
CA GLU A 142 32.11 5.66 -36.00
C GLU A 142 30.56 5.70 -36.10
N PRO A 143 29.94 5.89 -37.29
CA PRO A 143 28.51 5.83 -37.43
C PRO A 143 27.92 4.47 -37.05
N VAL A 144 28.59 3.37 -37.37
CA VAL A 144 28.17 2.02 -37.00
C VAL A 144 28.28 1.84 -35.47
N ALA A 145 29.32 2.35 -34.83
CA ALA A 145 29.45 2.29 -33.38
C ALA A 145 28.36 3.08 -32.67
N ILE A 146 27.93 4.22 -33.24
CA ILE A 146 26.75 4.95 -32.73
C ILE A 146 25.47 4.10 -32.84
N LEU A 147 25.26 3.46 -34.00
CA LEU A 147 24.12 2.57 -34.18
C LEU A 147 24.11 1.37 -33.18
N VAL A 148 25.30 0.81 -32.95
CA VAL A 148 25.47 -0.26 -31.95
C VAL A 148 25.18 0.28 -30.55
N ALA A 149 25.65 1.47 -30.20
CA ALA A 149 25.35 2.10 -28.93
C ALA A 149 23.84 2.34 -28.74
N VAL A 150 23.15 2.83 -29.77
CA VAL A 150 21.68 2.97 -29.78
C VAL A 150 20.99 1.63 -29.54
N LEU A 151 21.44 0.56 -30.19
CA LEU A 151 20.90 -0.78 -29.97
C LEU A 151 21.13 -1.28 -28.55
N ILE A 152 22.29 -1.00 -27.96
CA ILE A 152 22.58 -1.34 -26.55
C ILE A 152 21.65 -0.57 -25.61
N VAL A 153 21.49 0.73 -25.80
CA VAL A 153 20.59 1.58 -24.99
C VAL A 153 19.16 1.06 -25.08
N ALA A 154 18.65 0.84 -26.31
CA ALA A 154 17.30 0.31 -26.53
C ALA A 154 17.11 -1.08 -25.90
N THR A 155 18.13 -1.95 -25.94
CA THR A 155 18.08 -3.29 -25.31
C THR A 155 18.01 -3.17 -23.79
N VAL A 156 18.81 -2.30 -23.19
CA VAL A 156 18.83 -2.11 -21.74
C VAL A 156 17.51 -1.48 -21.26
N THR A 157 16.98 -0.49 -21.97
CA THR A 157 15.67 0.11 -21.68
C THR A 157 14.57 -0.93 -21.77
N ALA A 158 14.52 -1.71 -22.84
CA ALA A 158 13.54 -2.80 -23.01
C ALA A 158 13.64 -3.88 -21.90
N ALA A 159 14.87 -4.24 -21.50
CA ALA A 159 15.09 -5.22 -20.42
C ALA A 159 14.58 -4.70 -19.06
N ASN A 160 14.79 -3.42 -18.81
CA ASN A 160 14.27 -2.77 -17.61
C ASN A 160 12.75 -2.74 -17.60
N ASP A 161 12.13 -2.32 -18.69
CA ASP A 161 10.67 -2.24 -18.79
C ASP A 161 10.02 -3.63 -18.72
N TRP A 162 10.61 -4.62 -19.32
CA TRP A 162 10.17 -6.00 -19.20
C TRP A 162 10.28 -6.53 -17.76
N SER A 163 11.37 -6.19 -17.06
CA SER A 163 11.56 -6.55 -15.65
C SER A 163 10.53 -5.88 -14.75
N LYS A 164 10.24 -4.58 -14.97
CA LYS A 164 9.18 -3.83 -14.27
C LYS A 164 7.82 -4.51 -14.46
N GLU A 165 7.41 -4.73 -15.70
CA GLU A 165 6.11 -5.30 -16.03
C GLU A 165 5.91 -6.69 -15.39
N ARG A 166 6.98 -7.52 -15.37
CA ARG A 166 6.96 -8.82 -14.71
C ARG A 166 6.81 -8.72 -13.18
N GLN A 167 7.43 -7.72 -12.55
CA GLN A 167 7.30 -7.49 -11.12
C GLN A 167 5.89 -6.98 -10.77
N PHE A 168 5.34 -6.06 -11.54
CA PHE A 168 3.98 -5.54 -11.35
C PHE A 168 2.93 -6.63 -11.45
N ARG A 169 3.03 -7.53 -12.42
CA ARG A 169 2.09 -8.67 -12.55
C ARG A 169 2.09 -9.58 -11.34
N LYS A 170 3.26 -9.91 -10.81
CA LYS A 170 3.33 -10.74 -9.59
C LYS A 170 2.65 -10.07 -8.40
N LEU A 171 2.77 -8.75 -8.28
CA LEU A 171 2.17 -7.99 -7.20
C LEU A 171 0.65 -7.88 -7.36
N ASN A 172 0.14 -7.66 -8.58
CA ASN A 172 -1.29 -7.60 -8.86
C ASN A 172 -2.00 -8.91 -8.53
N LYS A 173 -1.40 -10.06 -8.86
CA LYS A 173 -1.98 -11.37 -8.47
C LYS A 173 -2.17 -11.54 -6.96
N VAL A 174 -1.22 -11.09 -6.16
CA VAL A 174 -1.33 -11.15 -4.69
C VAL A 174 -2.41 -10.19 -4.18
N LYS A 175 -2.57 -9.04 -4.84
CA LYS A 175 -3.55 -8.02 -4.48
C LYS A 175 -5.00 -8.47 -4.72
N GLU A 176 -5.25 -9.25 -5.76
CA GLU A 176 -6.59 -9.67 -6.19
C GLU A 176 -7.06 -10.95 -5.48
N ASP A 177 -6.16 -11.70 -4.83
CA ASP A 177 -6.51 -12.95 -4.15
C ASP A 177 -7.23 -12.66 -2.83
N ARG A 178 -8.53 -12.99 -2.80
CA ARG A 178 -9.40 -12.84 -1.62
C ARG A 178 -9.89 -14.20 -1.19
N GLN A 179 -10.12 -14.35 0.11
CA GLN A 179 -10.63 -15.57 0.71
C GLN A 179 -12.15 -15.50 0.85
N ILE A 180 -12.85 -16.43 0.21
CA ILE A 180 -14.31 -16.47 0.16
C ILE A 180 -14.82 -17.71 0.88
N LYS A 181 -15.87 -17.52 1.69
CA LYS A 181 -16.53 -18.60 2.43
C LYS A 181 -17.50 -19.34 1.51
N THR A 182 -17.26 -20.63 1.26
CA THR A 182 -18.12 -21.46 0.42
C THR A 182 -18.56 -22.71 1.17
N ILE A 183 -19.76 -23.20 0.86
CA ILE A 183 -20.27 -24.47 1.35
C ILE A 183 -20.09 -25.51 0.24
N ARG A 184 -19.33 -26.57 0.52
CA ARG A 184 -19.11 -27.71 -0.37
C ARG A 184 -19.22 -29.00 0.44
N ALA A 185 -19.92 -30.00 -0.06
CA ALA A 185 -20.12 -31.31 0.61
C ALA A 185 -20.58 -31.15 2.10
N ASN A 186 -21.53 -30.26 2.35
CA ASN A 186 -22.06 -29.94 3.69
C ASN A 186 -21.03 -29.44 4.72
N LYS A 187 -19.90 -28.88 4.22
CA LYS A 187 -18.87 -28.24 5.06
C LYS A 187 -18.54 -26.87 4.52
N GLN A 188 -18.27 -25.93 5.41
CA GLN A 188 -17.80 -24.61 5.04
C GLN A 188 -16.29 -24.65 4.79
N TYR A 189 -15.89 -24.15 3.63
CA TYR A 189 -14.49 -23.96 3.23
C TYR A 189 -14.22 -22.49 2.97
N THR A 190 -13.00 -22.07 3.26
CA THR A 190 -12.50 -20.77 2.84
C THR A 190 -11.61 -21.01 1.63
N VAL A 191 -12.00 -20.45 0.48
CA VAL A 191 -11.30 -20.67 -0.80
C VAL A 191 -10.89 -19.35 -1.41
N SER A 192 -9.79 -19.34 -2.17
CA SER A 192 -9.40 -18.18 -2.98
C SER A 192 -10.50 -17.83 -3.99
N ILE A 193 -10.73 -16.54 -4.22
CA ILE A 193 -11.69 -16.03 -5.20
C ILE A 193 -11.46 -16.64 -6.59
N PHE A 194 -10.21 -16.93 -6.96
CA PHE A 194 -9.87 -17.58 -8.23
C PHE A 194 -10.33 -19.04 -8.33
N ASN A 195 -10.64 -19.67 -7.19
CA ASN A 195 -11.07 -21.06 -7.10
C ASN A 195 -12.59 -21.24 -6.99
N ILE A 196 -13.35 -20.13 -7.08
CA ILE A 196 -14.81 -20.18 -7.10
C ILE A 196 -15.28 -20.76 -8.42
N GLN A 197 -16.29 -21.61 -8.36
CA GLN A 197 -16.89 -22.29 -9.50
C GLN A 197 -18.36 -21.93 -9.65
N VAL A 198 -18.87 -22.01 -10.87
CA VAL A 198 -20.33 -21.96 -11.09
C VAL A 198 -21.00 -23.11 -10.35
N GLY A 199 -22.02 -22.83 -9.55
CA GLY A 199 -22.69 -23.76 -8.67
C GLY A 199 -22.16 -23.79 -7.23
N ASP A 200 -21.09 -23.05 -6.89
CA ASP A 200 -20.68 -22.89 -5.50
C ASP A 200 -21.76 -22.15 -4.69
N VAL A 201 -21.99 -22.62 -3.47
CA VAL A 201 -22.82 -21.90 -2.49
C VAL A 201 -21.90 -21.03 -1.65
N VAL A 202 -22.00 -19.72 -1.83
CA VAL A 202 -21.19 -18.72 -1.13
C VAL A 202 -21.99 -18.15 0.04
N VAL A 203 -21.32 -18.02 1.19
CA VAL A 203 -21.87 -17.33 2.38
C VAL A 203 -21.42 -15.88 2.34
N LEU A 204 -22.39 -14.97 2.36
CA LEU A 204 -22.18 -13.52 2.35
C LEU A 204 -22.53 -12.96 3.73
N ASP A 205 -21.61 -12.24 4.29
CA ASP A 205 -21.76 -11.47 5.52
C ASP A 205 -21.75 -9.96 5.23
N ASN A 206 -22.21 -9.15 6.16
CA ASN A 206 -22.15 -7.70 6.05
C ASN A 206 -20.71 -7.23 5.79
N GLY A 207 -20.49 -6.45 4.73
CA GLY A 207 -19.20 -5.95 4.31
C GLY A 207 -18.45 -6.85 3.33
N ASP A 208 -19.04 -7.96 2.88
CA ASP A 208 -18.46 -8.82 1.85
C ASP A 208 -18.74 -8.27 0.45
N THR A 209 -17.81 -8.50 -0.48
CA THR A 209 -18.03 -8.24 -1.90
C THR A 209 -18.50 -9.51 -2.60
N ILE A 210 -19.50 -9.40 -3.46
CA ILE A 210 -20.07 -10.52 -4.23
C ILE A 210 -19.02 -11.01 -5.25
N PRO A 211 -18.56 -12.28 -5.14
CA PRO A 211 -17.39 -12.74 -5.89
C PRO A 211 -17.66 -13.20 -7.33
N GLY A 212 -18.91 -13.39 -7.68
CA GLY A 212 -19.39 -13.80 -8.99
C GLY A 212 -20.87 -13.48 -9.12
N ASP A 213 -21.42 -13.47 -10.34
CA ASP A 213 -22.86 -13.27 -10.48
C ASP A 213 -23.60 -14.51 -9.96
N GLY A 214 -24.70 -14.29 -9.27
CA GLY A 214 -25.38 -15.37 -8.59
C GLY A 214 -26.85 -15.14 -8.29
N LEU A 215 -27.46 -16.15 -7.68
CA LEU A 215 -28.86 -16.15 -7.27
C LEU A 215 -28.92 -16.33 -5.75
N PHE A 216 -29.79 -15.54 -5.11
CA PHE A 216 -30.11 -15.63 -3.70
C PHE A 216 -30.75 -16.99 -3.37
N LEU A 217 -30.30 -17.63 -2.31
CA LEU A 217 -30.84 -18.90 -1.82
C LEU A 217 -31.64 -18.71 -0.54
N GLU A 218 -31.01 -18.18 0.47
CA GLU A 218 -31.61 -17.89 1.78
C GLU A 218 -30.83 -16.78 2.48
N GLY A 219 -31.46 -16.03 3.36
CA GLY A 219 -30.81 -14.98 4.14
C GLY A 219 -31.80 -14.01 4.77
N HIS A 220 -31.26 -13.04 5.54
CA HIS A 220 -32.06 -12.10 6.30
C HIS A 220 -31.66 -10.65 5.96
N ASN A 221 -32.65 -9.87 5.50
CA ASN A 221 -32.56 -8.42 5.30
C ASN A 221 -31.35 -7.97 4.46
N LEU A 222 -31.07 -8.71 3.37
CA LEU A 222 -29.92 -8.43 2.52
C LEU A 222 -30.12 -7.14 1.72
N ARG A 223 -29.18 -6.21 1.86
CA ARG A 223 -29.07 -4.99 1.05
C ARG A 223 -27.69 -4.91 0.43
N ILE A 224 -27.65 -4.65 -0.86
CA ILE A 224 -26.41 -4.53 -1.64
C ILE A 224 -26.26 -3.12 -2.20
N ASP A 225 -25.03 -2.65 -2.24
CA ASP A 225 -24.65 -1.41 -2.93
C ASP A 225 -24.13 -1.73 -4.32
N THR A 226 -24.78 -1.16 -5.31
CA THR A 226 -24.45 -1.35 -6.73
C THR A 226 -23.57 -0.23 -7.31
N SER A 227 -23.10 0.70 -6.49
CA SER A 227 -22.32 1.88 -6.91
C SER A 227 -21.05 1.51 -7.69
N ASN A 228 -20.46 0.36 -7.42
CA ASN A 228 -19.28 -0.13 -8.14
C ASN A 228 -19.57 -0.48 -9.61
N LEU A 229 -20.84 -0.75 -9.96
CA LEU A 229 -21.25 -1.12 -11.31
C LEU A 229 -21.79 0.06 -12.13
N ASN A 230 -22.62 0.90 -11.52
CA ASN A 230 -23.33 1.97 -12.20
C ASN A 230 -22.91 3.38 -11.76
N GLY A 231 -22.04 3.51 -10.76
CA GLY A 231 -21.58 4.81 -10.24
C GLY A 231 -22.60 5.54 -9.37
N GLU A 232 -23.81 5.02 -9.21
CA GLU A 232 -24.86 5.59 -8.37
C GLU A 232 -24.98 4.79 -7.06
N ALA A 233 -24.95 5.46 -5.92
CA ALA A 233 -25.13 4.83 -4.60
C ALA A 233 -26.62 4.47 -4.40
N VAL A 234 -27.07 3.41 -5.06
CA VAL A 234 -28.42 2.89 -4.92
C VAL A 234 -28.36 1.58 -4.15
N GLU A 235 -28.99 1.57 -2.98
CA GLU A 235 -29.17 0.34 -2.20
C GLU A 235 -30.27 -0.51 -2.85
N ALA A 236 -29.93 -1.71 -3.29
CA ALA A 236 -30.89 -2.68 -3.78
C ALA A 236 -31.16 -3.72 -2.69
N ARG A 237 -32.46 -3.98 -2.41
CA ARG A 237 -32.87 -5.08 -1.55
C ARG A 237 -32.91 -6.36 -2.36
N VAL A 238 -32.32 -7.42 -1.81
CA VAL A 238 -32.34 -8.76 -2.40
C VAL A 238 -33.12 -9.69 -1.50
N ASP A 239 -34.10 -10.38 -2.07
CA ASP A 239 -34.94 -11.36 -1.41
C ASP A 239 -35.43 -12.40 -2.44
N GLU A 240 -36.32 -13.29 -2.04
CA GLU A 240 -36.88 -14.33 -2.93
C GLU A 240 -37.61 -13.74 -4.16
N ASN A 241 -38.14 -12.52 -4.04
CA ASN A 241 -38.81 -11.83 -5.16
C ASN A 241 -37.84 -11.12 -6.09
N ASN A 242 -36.63 -10.77 -5.60
CA ASN A 242 -35.55 -10.18 -6.40
C ASN A 242 -34.24 -10.91 -6.06
N PRO A 243 -34.01 -12.11 -6.63
CA PRO A 243 -32.92 -12.98 -6.20
C PRO A 243 -31.58 -12.70 -6.91
N PHE A 244 -31.46 -11.67 -7.71
CA PHE A 244 -30.30 -11.41 -8.57
C PHE A 244 -29.17 -10.71 -7.79
N LEU A 245 -27.99 -11.30 -7.83
CA LEU A 245 -26.77 -10.83 -7.18
C LEU A 245 -25.68 -10.63 -8.24
N LEU A 246 -25.21 -9.40 -8.40
CA LEU A 246 -24.18 -9.03 -9.37
C LEU A 246 -22.79 -9.00 -8.73
N SER A 247 -21.81 -9.56 -9.43
CA SER A 247 -20.40 -9.54 -9.01
C SER A 247 -19.87 -8.12 -8.87
N GLY A 248 -19.02 -7.91 -7.86
CA GLY A 248 -18.44 -6.59 -7.56
C GLY A 248 -19.33 -5.67 -6.74
N CYS A 249 -20.60 -6.02 -6.49
CA CYS A 249 -21.47 -5.33 -5.54
C CYS A 249 -21.09 -5.64 -4.10
N LEU A 250 -21.44 -4.72 -3.20
CA LEU A 250 -21.06 -4.77 -1.81
C LEU A 250 -22.27 -5.07 -0.92
N VAL A 251 -22.13 -6.00 0.03
CA VAL A 251 -23.15 -6.26 1.05
C VAL A 251 -23.11 -5.17 2.12
N GLN A 252 -24.14 -4.31 2.16
CA GLN A 252 -24.24 -3.24 3.16
C GLN A 252 -24.89 -3.67 4.45
N GLU A 253 -25.92 -4.50 4.38
CA GLU A 253 -26.68 -4.97 5.54
C GLU A 253 -27.21 -6.38 5.27
N GLY A 254 -27.28 -7.19 6.34
CA GLY A 254 -27.83 -8.53 6.29
C GLY A 254 -26.79 -9.63 6.09
N ASP A 255 -27.29 -10.85 6.02
CA ASP A 255 -26.55 -12.08 5.71
C ASP A 255 -27.29 -12.90 4.68
N ALA A 256 -26.57 -13.63 3.84
CA ALA A 256 -27.19 -14.46 2.82
C ALA A 256 -26.31 -15.64 2.37
N LYS A 257 -26.97 -16.64 1.79
CA LYS A 257 -26.32 -17.63 0.93
C LYS A 257 -26.72 -17.38 -0.50
N MET A 258 -25.77 -17.41 -1.40
CA MET A 258 -25.97 -17.29 -2.83
C MET A 258 -25.40 -18.48 -3.58
N MET A 259 -26.01 -18.82 -4.70
CA MET A 259 -25.46 -19.78 -5.66
C MET A 259 -24.82 -19.02 -6.81
N VAL A 260 -23.54 -19.30 -7.07
CA VAL A 260 -22.80 -18.67 -8.18
C VAL A 260 -23.26 -19.24 -9.53
N VAL A 261 -23.60 -18.38 -10.49
CA VAL A 261 -24.08 -18.78 -11.83
C VAL A 261 -23.18 -18.29 -12.97
N ALA A 262 -22.37 -17.25 -12.73
CA ALA A 262 -21.37 -16.81 -13.69
C ALA A 262 -20.10 -16.33 -12.99
N VAL A 263 -18.95 -16.65 -13.59
CA VAL A 263 -17.61 -16.35 -13.07
C VAL A 263 -16.69 -15.76 -14.15
N GLY A 264 -15.64 -15.07 -13.74
CA GLY A 264 -14.61 -14.53 -14.63
C GLY A 264 -15.17 -13.63 -15.72
N MET A 265 -14.80 -13.88 -16.97
CA MET A 265 -15.22 -13.06 -18.12
C MET A 265 -16.72 -13.12 -18.42
N HIS A 266 -17.42 -14.12 -17.94
CA HIS A 266 -18.86 -14.21 -18.10
C HIS A 266 -19.61 -13.40 -17.05
N SER A 267 -18.97 -13.04 -15.93
CA SER A 267 -19.58 -12.19 -14.91
C SER A 267 -19.63 -10.71 -15.34
N GLN A 268 -20.52 -9.94 -14.71
CA GLN A 268 -20.66 -8.51 -14.99
C GLN A 268 -19.38 -7.73 -14.65
N TRP A 269 -18.76 -8.04 -13.54
CA TRP A 269 -17.49 -7.44 -13.13
C TRP A 269 -16.38 -7.72 -14.14
N GLY A 270 -16.29 -8.96 -14.65
CA GLY A 270 -15.33 -9.33 -15.67
C GLY A 270 -15.50 -8.57 -16.98
N LYS A 271 -16.74 -8.34 -17.43
CA LYS A 271 -17.04 -7.53 -18.62
C LYS A 271 -16.65 -6.07 -18.42
N LEU A 272 -16.87 -5.51 -17.24
CA LEU A 272 -16.46 -4.14 -16.88
C LEU A 272 -14.93 -3.98 -16.86
N ILE A 273 -14.21 -4.90 -16.22
CA ILE A 273 -12.74 -4.87 -16.22
C ILE A 273 -12.18 -4.96 -17.64
N ALA A 274 -12.76 -5.82 -18.49
CA ALA A 274 -12.32 -5.95 -19.88
C ALA A 274 -12.55 -4.68 -20.70
N ALA A 275 -13.59 -3.92 -20.39
CA ALA A 275 -13.92 -2.64 -21.05
C ALA A 275 -13.08 -1.46 -20.50
N SER A 276 -12.61 -1.53 -19.25
CA SER A 276 -11.84 -0.50 -18.57
C SER A 276 -10.34 -0.80 -18.72
N GLN A 277 -9.75 -0.30 -19.81
CA GLN A 277 -8.29 -0.38 -20.06
C GLN A 277 -7.55 0.89 -19.61
N ASP A 278 -8.04 1.60 -18.61
CA ASP A 278 -7.41 2.82 -18.14
C ASP A 278 -6.09 2.51 -17.41
N GLU A 279 -5.04 3.20 -17.83
CA GLU A 279 -3.74 3.18 -17.14
C GLU A 279 -3.91 3.76 -15.74
N ALA A 280 -3.20 3.17 -14.76
CA ALA A 280 -3.22 3.68 -13.39
C ALA A 280 -2.75 5.16 -13.34
N PRO A 281 -3.43 6.04 -12.60
CA PRO A 281 -3.06 7.45 -12.52
C PRO A 281 -1.64 7.61 -11.95
N GLU A 282 -0.90 8.59 -12.49
CA GLU A 282 0.43 8.93 -12.01
C GLU A 282 0.43 9.40 -10.55
N THR A 283 1.51 9.08 -9.85
CA THR A 283 1.66 9.54 -8.45
C THR A 283 1.98 11.05 -8.40
N PRO A 284 1.68 11.74 -7.28
CA PRO A 284 2.02 13.15 -7.11
C PRO A 284 3.51 13.46 -7.31
N LEU A 285 4.39 12.52 -6.95
CA LEU A 285 5.82 12.64 -7.17
C LEU A 285 6.17 12.50 -8.64
N GLN A 286 5.56 11.53 -9.35
CA GLN A 286 5.75 11.37 -10.79
C GLN A 286 5.40 12.67 -11.54
N THR A 287 4.25 13.28 -11.22
CA THR A 287 3.84 14.57 -11.83
C THR A 287 4.84 15.72 -11.55
N LYS A 288 5.36 15.80 -10.29
CA LYS A 288 6.41 16.80 -9.94
C LYS A 288 7.71 16.52 -10.71
N LEU A 289 8.09 15.26 -10.87
CA LEU A 289 9.28 14.84 -11.57
C LEU A 289 9.16 15.05 -13.08
N ASP A 290 8.00 14.78 -13.68
CA ASP A 290 7.74 15.07 -15.08
C ASP A 290 7.83 16.56 -15.39
N THR A 291 7.30 17.41 -14.50
CA THR A 291 7.47 18.86 -14.60
C THR A 291 8.94 19.27 -14.55
N LEU A 292 9.73 18.68 -13.66
CA LEU A 292 11.17 18.92 -13.54
C LEU A 292 11.92 18.43 -14.78
N ALA A 293 11.61 17.22 -15.28
CA ALA A 293 12.19 16.66 -16.49
C ALA A 293 11.93 17.55 -17.70
N LYS A 294 10.72 18.07 -17.88
CA LYS A 294 10.39 19.06 -18.92
C LYS A 294 11.19 20.35 -18.81
N GLN A 295 11.49 20.84 -17.60
CA GLN A 295 12.33 22.02 -17.39
C GLN A 295 13.79 21.75 -17.75
N ILE A 296 14.31 20.58 -17.37
CA ILE A 296 15.69 20.17 -17.70
C ILE A 296 15.83 19.99 -19.20
N SER A 297 14.88 19.33 -19.87
CA SER A 297 14.87 19.13 -21.31
C SER A 297 14.83 20.45 -22.07
N LYS A 298 14.06 21.45 -21.63
CA LYS A 298 14.07 22.81 -22.21
C LYS A 298 15.42 23.49 -22.05
N ALA A 299 16.07 23.36 -20.89
CA ALA A 299 17.41 23.89 -20.67
C ALA A 299 18.43 23.19 -21.58
N GLY A 300 18.39 21.85 -21.66
CA GLY A 300 19.23 21.04 -22.55
C GLY A 300 19.07 21.44 -24.02
N PHE A 301 17.84 21.63 -24.49
CA PHE A 301 17.56 22.10 -25.84
C PHE A 301 18.17 23.49 -26.09
N ALA A 302 18.07 24.43 -25.16
CA ALA A 302 18.68 25.75 -25.27
C ALA A 302 20.20 25.66 -25.34
N PHE A 303 20.84 24.79 -24.53
CA PHE A 303 22.28 24.54 -24.58
C PHE A 303 22.69 23.91 -25.93
N ALA A 304 21.97 22.93 -26.43
CA ALA A 304 22.21 22.29 -27.71
C ALA A 304 22.14 23.29 -28.88
N MET A 305 21.12 24.14 -28.90
CA MET A 305 20.94 25.17 -29.90
C MET A 305 22.03 26.25 -29.82
N ALA A 306 22.46 26.64 -28.63
CA ALA A 306 23.58 27.55 -28.43
C ALA A 306 24.89 26.94 -28.95
N THR A 307 25.17 25.68 -28.63
CA THR A 307 26.33 24.93 -29.10
C THR A 307 26.33 24.83 -30.63
N LEU A 308 25.20 24.41 -31.22
CA LEU A 308 25.05 24.32 -32.67
C LEU A 308 25.28 25.69 -33.35
N GLY A 309 24.69 26.74 -32.79
CA GLY A 309 24.86 28.09 -33.29
C GLY A 309 26.34 28.54 -33.30
N VAL A 310 27.05 28.26 -32.21
CA VAL A 310 28.51 28.56 -32.10
C VAL A 310 29.29 27.76 -33.13
N LEU A 311 29.05 26.48 -33.31
CA LEU A 311 29.71 25.62 -34.26
C LEU A 311 29.45 26.05 -35.69
N ILE A 312 28.23 26.43 -36.07
CA ILE A 312 27.88 26.95 -37.40
C ILE A 312 28.55 28.30 -37.65
N ILE A 313 28.53 29.23 -36.69
CA ILE A 313 29.18 30.51 -36.80
C ILE A 313 30.70 30.31 -37.00
N SER A 314 31.32 29.44 -36.23
CA SER A 314 32.74 29.08 -36.36
C SER A 314 33.04 28.51 -37.75
N TRP A 315 32.18 27.62 -38.25
CA TRP A 315 32.28 27.04 -39.60
C TRP A 315 32.18 28.12 -40.70
N ILE A 316 31.23 29.06 -40.58
CA ILE A 316 31.10 30.19 -41.53
C ILE A 316 32.33 31.08 -41.50
N ILE A 317 32.88 31.41 -40.31
CA ILE A 317 34.09 32.22 -40.18
C ILE A 317 35.27 31.51 -40.87
N ARG A 318 35.45 30.21 -40.67
CA ARG A 318 36.49 29.42 -41.32
C ARG A 318 36.32 29.40 -42.84
N LEU A 319 35.09 29.24 -43.33
CA LEU A 319 34.82 29.31 -44.77
C LEU A 319 35.17 30.67 -45.36
N ALA A 320 34.90 31.75 -44.63
CA ALA A 320 35.22 33.11 -45.05
C ALA A 320 36.73 33.42 -45.03
N THR A 321 37.46 32.81 -44.06
CA THR A 321 38.97 33.09 -43.96
C THR A 321 39.84 32.20 -44.84
N SER A 322 39.32 31.01 -45.28
CA SER A 322 40.08 30.01 -46.07
C SER A 322 39.95 30.12 -47.58
N GLY A 323 39.46 31.26 -48.11
CA GLY A 323 39.40 31.45 -49.56
C GLY A 323 37.98 31.66 -50.15
N GLY A 324 36.99 31.76 -49.33
CA GLY A 324 35.62 32.02 -49.77
C GLY A 324 34.87 30.80 -50.34
N PHE A 325 33.68 31.06 -50.91
CA PHE A 325 32.83 30.02 -51.46
C PHE A 325 33.35 29.30 -52.70
N SER A 326 34.49 29.72 -53.23
CA SER A 326 35.13 29.08 -54.40
C SER A 326 35.83 27.75 -54.08
N ASP A 327 36.14 27.47 -52.79
CA ASP A 327 36.78 26.24 -52.29
C ASP A 327 35.84 25.35 -51.47
N PHE A 328 34.53 25.37 -51.84
CA PHE A 328 33.52 24.52 -51.19
C PHE A 328 33.76 23.07 -51.61
N ASP A 329 34.43 22.31 -50.71
CA ASP A 329 34.60 20.85 -50.89
C ASP A 329 33.47 20.09 -50.19
N THR A 330 33.05 19.02 -50.83
CA THR A 330 31.98 18.12 -50.26
C THR A 330 32.35 17.53 -48.91
N ALA A 331 33.67 17.45 -48.58
CA ALA A 331 34.15 17.03 -47.26
C ALA A 331 33.71 17.99 -46.14
N ARG A 332 33.56 19.31 -46.43
CA ARG A 332 33.07 20.28 -45.44
C ARG A 332 31.57 20.16 -45.14
N LEU A 333 30.82 19.48 -45.97
CA LEU A 333 29.41 19.18 -45.70
C LEU A 333 29.23 18.09 -44.62
N SER A 334 30.22 17.17 -44.50
CA SER A 334 30.23 16.18 -43.43
C SER A 334 30.36 16.79 -42.04
N ASP A 335 31.13 17.90 -41.92
CA ASP A 335 31.29 18.61 -40.64
C ASP A 335 29.96 19.13 -40.11
N LEU A 336 29.07 19.58 -41.01
CA LEU A 336 27.77 20.10 -40.64
C LEU A 336 26.85 18.98 -40.06
N VAL A 337 26.92 17.77 -40.60
CA VAL A 337 26.20 16.60 -40.06
C VAL A 337 26.78 16.23 -38.70
N ASP A 338 28.08 16.26 -38.52
CA ASP A 338 28.74 15.99 -37.26
C ASP A 338 28.34 17.01 -36.18
N TYR A 339 28.20 18.31 -36.53
CA TYR A 339 27.72 19.36 -35.62
C TYR A 339 26.25 19.15 -35.20
N VAL A 340 25.39 18.74 -36.13
CA VAL A 340 24.01 18.38 -35.83
C VAL A 340 23.96 17.14 -34.93
N MET A 341 24.80 16.13 -35.21
CA MET A 341 24.94 14.95 -34.40
C MET A 341 25.31 15.27 -32.95
N ILE A 342 26.28 16.19 -32.76
CA ILE A 342 26.70 16.68 -31.45
C ILE A 342 25.51 17.35 -30.74
N ALA A 343 24.79 18.25 -31.42
CA ALA A 343 23.66 18.95 -30.86
C ALA A 343 22.54 17.99 -30.44
N VAL A 344 22.24 16.97 -31.23
CA VAL A 344 21.26 15.93 -30.90
C VAL A 344 21.74 15.07 -29.73
N THR A 345 23.02 14.74 -29.69
CA THR A 345 23.61 14.00 -28.55
C THR A 345 23.52 14.81 -27.25
N ILE A 346 23.72 16.13 -27.30
CA ILE A 346 23.53 17.02 -26.15
C ILE A 346 22.09 16.98 -25.68
N ILE A 347 21.12 16.99 -26.59
CA ILE A 347 19.70 16.88 -26.24
C ILE A 347 19.43 15.50 -25.54
N ALA A 348 19.96 14.43 -26.14
CA ALA A 348 19.79 13.07 -25.59
C ALA A 348 20.35 12.94 -24.15
N VAL A 349 21.54 13.48 -23.90
CA VAL A 349 22.19 13.50 -22.58
C VAL A 349 21.45 14.41 -21.60
N ALA A 350 20.83 15.48 -22.07
CA ALA A 350 20.09 16.41 -21.21
C ALA A 350 18.73 15.87 -20.73
N VAL A 351 18.11 14.96 -21.50
CA VAL A 351 16.82 14.35 -21.12
C VAL A 351 17.05 13.30 -20.05
N PRO A 352 16.48 13.45 -18.84
CA PRO A 352 16.70 12.49 -17.76
C PRO A 352 15.79 11.25 -17.90
N GLU A 353 16.08 10.38 -18.87
CA GLU A 353 15.30 9.15 -19.13
C GLU A 353 15.30 8.18 -17.96
N GLY A 354 16.37 8.15 -17.16
CA GLY A 354 16.46 7.32 -15.96
C GLY A 354 15.58 7.76 -14.79
N LEU A 355 14.98 8.96 -14.83
CA LEU A 355 14.20 9.49 -13.71
C LEU A 355 12.89 8.74 -13.47
N PRO A 356 12.02 8.51 -14.46
CA PRO A 356 10.84 7.65 -14.28
C PRO A 356 11.22 6.22 -13.87
N LEU A 357 12.33 5.71 -14.40
CA LEU A 357 12.88 4.41 -14.06
C LEU A 357 13.27 4.33 -12.58
N ALA A 358 14.03 5.30 -12.07
CA ALA A 358 14.46 5.35 -10.67
C ALA A 358 13.25 5.35 -9.71
N VAL A 359 12.20 6.12 -10.06
CA VAL A 359 10.96 6.19 -9.27
C VAL A 359 10.25 4.84 -9.22
N THR A 360 10.02 4.24 -10.38
CA THR A 360 9.33 2.95 -10.47
C THR A 360 10.09 1.83 -9.77
N ILE A 361 11.40 1.77 -9.92
CA ILE A 361 12.24 0.79 -9.22
C ILE A 361 12.18 1.01 -7.70
N SER A 362 12.31 2.26 -7.24
CA SER A 362 12.28 2.59 -5.81
C SER A 362 10.93 2.24 -5.19
N LEU A 363 9.82 2.57 -5.86
CA LEU A 363 8.47 2.22 -5.43
C LEU A 363 8.25 0.71 -5.42
N ALA A 364 8.60 0.00 -6.48
CA ALA A 364 8.45 -1.46 -6.58
C ALA A 364 9.30 -2.20 -5.54
N TYR A 365 10.54 -1.75 -5.32
CA TYR A 365 11.42 -2.30 -4.30
C TYR A 365 10.84 -2.09 -2.89
N SER A 366 10.42 -0.87 -2.58
CA SER A 366 9.84 -0.52 -1.27
C SER A 366 8.54 -1.26 -1.03
N MET A 367 7.64 -1.33 -2.00
CA MET A 367 6.38 -2.06 -1.91
C MET A 367 6.63 -3.55 -1.61
N ARG A 368 7.57 -4.20 -2.32
CA ARG A 368 7.94 -5.58 -2.06
C ARG A 368 8.47 -5.77 -0.63
N LYS A 369 9.25 -4.83 -0.12
CA LYS A 369 9.77 -4.88 1.25
C LYS A 369 8.69 -4.58 2.28
N MET A 370 7.81 -3.63 2.02
CA MET A 370 6.65 -3.35 2.86
C MET A 370 5.75 -4.58 3.02
N MET A 371 5.60 -5.39 1.97
CA MET A 371 4.84 -6.64 2.04
C MET A 371 5.49 -7.65 3.00
N PHE A 372 6.83 -7.72 3.08
CA PHE A 372 7.53 -8.53 4.09
C PHE A 372 7.36 -7.96 5.52
N ASP A 373 7.13 -6.66 5.64
CA ASP A 373 6.83 -5.98 6.91
C ASP A 373 5.30 -5.89 7.17
N ASN A 374 4.52 -6.84 6.64
CA ASN A 374 3.07 -6.99 6.81
C ASN A 374 2.23 -5.81 6.28
N ASN A 375 2.74 -5.05 5.32
CA ASN A 375 2.01 -3.98 4.65
C ASN A 375 1.76 -4.34 3.19
N LEU A 376 0.55 -4.73 2.84
CA LEU A 376 0.14 -5.00 1.46
C LEU A 376 -0.31 -3.69 0.81
N VAL A 377 0.52 -3.16 -0.05
CA VAL A 377 0.24 -1.91 -0.76
C VAL A 377 -0.61 -2.19 -1.99
N ARG A 378 -1.76 -1.54 -2.09
CA ARG A 378 -2.69 -1.66 -3.22
C ARG A 378 -2.43 -0.62 -4.30
N HIS A 379 -2.08 0.61 -3.92
CA HIS A 379 -1.75 1.69 -4.83
C HIS A 379 -0.32 2.16 -4.61
N LEU A 380 0.46 2.26 -5.69
CA LEU A 380 1.88 2.65 -5.63
C LEU A 380 2.10 4.03 -5.02
N SER A 381 1.19 4.97 -5.31
CA SER A 381 1.22 6.33 -4.76
C SER A 381 1.19 6.35 -3.23
N ALA A 382 0.55 5.39 -2.60
CA ALA A 382 0.46 5.31 -1.15
C ALA A 382 1.82 5.10 -0.47
N CYS A 383 2.74 4.36 -1.11
CA CYS A 383 4.10 4.19 -0.58
C CYS A 383 4.82 5.52 -0.41
N GLU A 384 4.71 6.38 -1.40
CA GLU A 384 5.32 7.71 -1.41
C GLU A 384 4.62 8.63 -0.42
N THR A 385 3.29 8.72 -0.54
CA THR A 385 2.46 9.64 0.23
C THR A 385 2.56 9.38 1.73
N MET A 386 2.67 8.09 2.12
CA MET A 386 2.84 7.71 3.52
C MET A 386 4.13 8.26 4.13
N GLY A 387 5.20 8.42 3.36
CA GLY A 387 6.44 9.08 3.80
C GLY A 387 6.26 10.54 4.16
N GLY A 388 5.32 11.23 3.52
CA GLY A 388 4.94 12.62 3.75
C GLY A 388 3.82 12.80 4.78
N ALA A 389 3.26 11.74 5.35
CA ALA A 389 2.16 11.82 6.30
C ALA A 389 2.53 12.70 7.51
N THR A 390 1.70 13.72 7.76
CA THR A 390 1.82 14.63 8.90
C THR A 390 0.86 14.27 10.01
N ASN A 391 -0.25 13.61 9.66
CA ASN A 391 -1.29 13.17 10.60
C ASN A 391 -1.67 11.72 10.32
N ILE A 392 -1.87 10.95 11.40
CA ILE A 392 -2.47 9.63 11.35
C ILE A 392 -3.72 9.66 12.22
N CYS A 393 -4.91 9.57 11.60
CA CYS A 393 -6.18 9.45 12.29
C CYS A 393 -6.52 7.98 12.46
N SER A 394 -6.36 7.46 13.67
CA SER A 394 -6.53 6.04 13.98
C SER A 394 -7.89 5.77 14.62
N ASP A 395 -8.60 4.76 14.14
CA ASP A 395 -9.67 4.18 14.92
C ASP A 395 -9.09 3.48 16.16
N LYS A 396 -9.90 3.35 17.20
CA LYS A 396 -9.54 2.66 18.44
C LYS A 396 -9.60 1.15 18.26
N THR A 397 -10.80 0.66 17.91
CA THR A 397 -11.14 -0.76 17.95
C THR A 397 -10.43 -1.52 16.83
N GLY A 398 -9.85 -2.67 17.16
CA GLY A 398 -9.15 -3.50 16.17
C GLY A 398 -7.79 -2.94 15.70
N THR A 399 -7.58 -1.63 15.79
CA THR A 399 -6.34 -0.96 15.38
C THR A 399 -5.39 -0.73 16.56
N LEU A 400 -5.83 0.05 17.55
CA LEU A 400 -5.05 0.33 18.76
C LEU A 400 -5.23 -0.76 19.82
N THR A 401 -6.39 -1.41 19.81
CA THR A 401 -6.75 -2.48 20.74
C THR A 401 -6.75 -3.85 20.04
N GLU A 402 -6.73 -4.93 20.84
CA GLU A 402 -6.67 -6.31 20.34
C GLU A 402 -7.96 -6.77 19.63
N ASN A 403 -9.05 -5.99 19.69
CA ASN A 403 -10.39 -6.35 19.24
C ASN A 403 -10.92 -7.63 19.94
N ARG A 404 -10.41 -7.90 21.11
CA ARG A 404 -10.71 -9.04 21.95
C ARG A 404 -11.14 -8.57 23.32
N MET A 405 -12.43 -8.70 23.61
CA MET A 405 -12.92 -8.41 24.94
C MET A 405 -12.33 -9.35 25.98
N THR A 406 -11.81 -8.81 27.07
CA THR A 406 -11.16 -9.56 28.16
C THR A 406 -11.70 -9.10 29.50
N CYS A 407 -11.98 -10.05 30.41
CA CYS A 407 -12.32 -9.76 31.81
C CYS A 407 -11.05 -9.37 32.56
N VAL A 408 -10.96 -8.12 33.03
CA VAL A 408 -9.77 -7.60 33.71
C VAL A 408 -9.97 -7.42 35.21
N LYS A 409 -11.16 -7.01 35.66
CA LYS A 409 -11.48 -6.78 37.06
C LYS A 409 -12.76 -7.51 37.42
N ALA A 410 -12.91 -7.89 38.70
CA ALA A 410 -14.13 -8.48 39.18
C ALA A 410 -14.46 -8.06 40.60
N TRP A 411 -15.73 -8.06 40.89
CA TRP A 411 -16.27 -8.13 42.25
C TRP A 411 -17.01 -9.44 42.39
N ILE A 412 -16.58 -10.34 43.28
CA ILE A 412 -17.11 -11.70 43.43
C ILE A 412 -17.37 -11.97 44.91
N ALA A 413 -18.54 -12.46 45.23
CA ALA A 413 -18.90 -12.91 46.57
C ALA A 413 -18.54 -11.90 47.68
N GLY A 414 -18.83 -10.62 47.49
CA GLY A 414 -18.59 -9.57 48.46
C GLY A 414 -17.21 -8.91 48.43
N LYS A 415 -16.27 -9.36 47.56
CA LYS A 415 -14.92 -8.84 47.48
C LYS A 415 -14.61 -8.26 46.12
N SER A 416 -13.87 -7.11 46.09
CA SER A 416 -13.34 -6.50 44.88
C SER A 416 -11.96 -7.05 44.60
N TYR A 417 -11.69 -7.38 43.32
CA TYR A 417 -10.42 -7.89 42.79
C TYR A 417 -9.94 -6.99 41.65
N ILE A 418 -8.69 -6.56 41.74
CA ILE A 418 -8.04 -5.71 40.72
C ILE A 418 -7.71 -6.54 39.46
N GLU A 419 -7.48 -7.83 39.65
CA GLU A 419 -7.31 -8.84 38.59
C GLU A 419 -8.23 -10.02 38.89
N ILE A 420 -8.58 -10.81 37.88
CA ILE A 420 -9.41 -12.02 38.08
C ILE A 420 -8.67 -12.97 39.00
N PRO A 421 -9.23 -13.31 40.15
CA PRO A 421 -8.56 -14.18 41.12
C PRO A 421 -8.41 -15.61 40.60
N PRO A 422 -7.35 -16.34 40.99
CA PRO A 422 -7.20 -17.73 40.65
C PRO A 422 -8.27 -18.58 41.34
N LYS A 423 -8.64 -19.73 40.75
CA LYS A 423 -9.68 -20.62 41.23
C LYS A 423 -9.59 -20.98 42.74
N GLY A 424 -8.39 -21.14 43.26
CA GLY A 424 -8.11 -21.51 44.65
C GLY A 424 -8.41 -20.45 45.71
N GLU A 425 -8.59 -19.19 45.32
CA GLU A 425 -8.94 -18.08 46.23
C GLU A 425 -10.46 -17.92 46.43
N LEU A 426 -11.26 -18.61 45.64
CA LEU A 426 -12.70 -18.54 45.66
C LEU A 426 -13.28 -19.83 46.28
N GLY A 427 -14.41 -19.70 46.93
CA GLY A 427 -15.16 -20.83 47.39
C GLY A 427 -15.59 -21.76 46.25
N ALA A 428 -15.50 -23.09 46.43
CA ALA A 428 -15.81 -24.04 45.38
C ALA A 428 -17.22 -23.85 44.79
N SER A 429 -18.22 -23.60 45.64
CA SER A 429 -19.60 -23.35 45.24
C SER A 429 -19.77 -22.05 44.45
N VAL A 430 -18.99 -21.02 44.75
CA VAL A 430 -19.01 -19.74 44.02
C VAL A 430 -18.47 -19.96 42.60
N VAL A 431 -17.34 -20.67 42.47
CA VAL A 431 -16.73 -20.99 41.19
C VAL A 431 -17.66 -21.85 40.34
N GLU A 432 -18.28 -22.89 40.92
CA GLU A 432 -19.20 -23.77 40.20
C GLU A 432 -20.40 -23.01 39.67
N ASN A 433 -21.05 -22.17 40.48
CA ASN A 433 -22.17 -21.31 40.04
C ASN A 433 -21.80 -20.34 38.96
N LEU A 434 -20.60 -19.75 39.01
CA LEU A 434 -20.10 -18.85 37.96
C LEU A 434 -19.81 -19.61 36.67
N CYS A 435 -19.08 -20.72 36.75
CA CYS A 435 -18.73 -21.52 35.57
C CYS A 435 -19.97 -22.07 34.85
N GLU A 436 -20.91 -22.64 35.59
CA GLU A 436 -22.17 -23.13 35.00
C GLU A 436 -23.04 -22.00 34.47
N GLY A 437 -23.20 -20.91 35.22
CA GLY A 437 -23.99 -19.77 34.80
C GLY A 437 -23.41 -19.07 33.54
N ILE A 438 -22.11 -18.99 33.44
CA ILE A 438 -21.46 -18.41 32.23
C ILE A 438 -21.53 -19.40 31.07
N ALA A 439 -21.26 -20.69 31.29
CA ALA A 439 -21.25 -21.69 30.24
C ALA A 439 -22.64 -21.92 29.62
N LEU A 440 -23.67 -22.09 30.47
CA LEU A 440 -25.02 -22.44 30.04
C LEU A 440 -25.83 -21.25 29.52
N ASN A 441 -25.58 -20.06 30.11
CA ASN A 441 -26.27 -18.84 29.73
C ASN A 441 -25.47 -18.05 28.71
N SER A 442 -25.05 -18.70 27.61
CA SER A 442 -24.30 -18.07 26.53
C SER A 442 -24.55 -18.73 25.18
N LYS A 443 -24.73 -17.94 24.14
CA LYS A 443 -24.85 -18.40 22.75
C LYS A 443 -23.49 -18.38 22.01
N ALA A 444 -22.49 -17.72 22.57
CA ALA A 444 -21.19 -17.62 21.96
C ALA A 444 -20.45 -18.96 21.94
N HIS A 445 -19.66 -19.17 20.92
CA HIS A 445 -18.74 -20.28 20.74
C HIS A 445 -17.31 -19.81 20.57
N ILE A 446 -16.37 -20.61 21.07
CA ILE A 446 -14.93 -20.41 20.89
C ILE A 446 -14.43 -21.68 20.19
N GLY A 447 -13.94 -21.50 18.98
CA GLY A 447 -13.36 -22.54 18.16
C GLY A 447 -11.86 -22.31 17.93
N ILE A 448 -11.17 -23.32 17.44
CA ILE A 448 -9.81 -23.18 16.93
C ILE A 448 -9.90 -23.41 15.42
N SER A 449 -9.51 -22.40 14.64
CA SER A 449 -9.46 -22.55 13.19
C SER A 449 -8.50 -23.70 12.81
N PRO A 450 -8.95 -24.68 12.05
CA PRO A 450 -8.09 -25.80 11.64
C PRO A 450 -6.90 -25.37 10.80
N GLU A 451 -7.06 -24.28 10.04
CA GLU A 451 -6.05 -23.77 9.09
C GLU A 451 -5.01 -22.87 9.75
N THR A 452 -5.46 -21.93 10.57
CA THR A 452 -4.58 -20.91 11.19
C THR A 452 -4.12 -21.30 12.60
N ARG A 453 -4.72 -22.31 13.23
CA ARG A 453 -4.55 -22.67 14.65
C ARG A 453 -4.82 -21.50 15.61
N LYS A 454 -5.51 -20.48 15.14
CA LYS A 454 -5.91 -19.32 15.95
C LYS A 454 -7.30 -19.56 16.56
N VAL A 455 -7.53 -18.97 17.71
CA VAL A 455 -8.83 -18.98 18.38
C VAL A 455 -9.80 -18.10 17.59
N GLU A 456 -10.93 -18.67 17.18
CA GLU A 456 -12.03 -17.96 16.52
C GLU A 456 -13.19 -17.76 17.51
N TYR A 457 -13.71 -16.53 17.54
CA TYR A 457 -14.81 -16.12 18.39
C TYR A 457 -16.09 -16.00 17.56
N GLN A 458 -17.08 -16.83 17.87
CA GLN A 458 -18.38 -16.81 17.22
C GLN A 458 -19.45 -16.32 18.19
N GLY A 459 -20.20 -15.29 17.82
CA GLY A 459 -21.23 -14.67 18.64
C GLY A 459 -20.78 -13.43 19.40
N SER A 460 -21.44 -13.10 20.51
CA SER A 460 -21.18 -11.88 21.29
C SER A 460 -19.77 -11.88 21.90
N LYS A 461 -18.93 -10.89 21.54
CA LYS A 461 -17.58 -10.71 22.10
C LYS A 461 -17.55 -10.61 23.63
N THR A 462 -18.61 -10.04 24.23
CA THR A 462 -18.76 -9.93 25.69
C THR A 462 -18.96 -11.32 26.32
N GLU A 463 -19.72 -12.18 25.66
CA GLU A 463 -19.90 -13.57 26.10
C GLU A 463 -18.63 -14.39 25.94
N CYS A 464 -17.92 -14.21 24.82
CA CYS A 464 -16.62 -14.84 24.61
C CYS A 464 -15.61 -14.47 25.69
N ALA A 465 -15.61 -13.20 26.16
CA ALA A 465 -14.74 -12.76 27.25
C ALA A 465 -14.97 -13.52 28.55
N LEU A 466 -16.23 -13.75 28.89
CA LEU A 466 -16.61 -14.55 30.10
C LEU A 466 -16.23 -16.02 29.93
N LEU A 467 -16.50 -16.62 28.76
CA LEU A 467 -16.11 -18.00 28.46
C LEU A 467 -14.61 -18.23 28.52
N LEU A 468 -13.82 -17.31 27.92
CA LEU A 468 -12.36 -17.35 28.01
C LEU A 468 -11.86 -17.22 29.44
N MET A 469 -12.47 -16.34 30.21
CA MET A 469 -12.08 -16.17 31.62
C MET A 469 -12.21 -17.46 32.41
N ILE A 470 -13.35 -18.19 32.30
CA ILE A 470 -13.51 -19.45 32.99
C ILE A 470 -12.62 -20.57 32.48
N GLN A 471 -12.29 -20.56 31.15
CA GLN A 471 -11.40 -21.53 30.54
C GLN A 471 -9.94 -21.27 30.93
N ASP A 472 -9.44 -20.02 30.71
CA ASP A 472 -8.04 -19.71 30.88
C ASP A 472 -7.60 -19.51 32.34
N LYS A 473 -8.45 -18.90 33.16
CA LYS A 473 -8.14 -18.59 34.57
C LYS A 473 -8.53 -19.67 35.54
N TRP A 474 -9.64 -20.41 35.26
CA TRP A 474 -10.17 -21.40 36.17
C TRP A 474 -10.11 -22.84 35.64
N ASP A 475 -9.50 -23.05 34.45
CA ASP A 475 -9.35 -24.37 33.82
C ASP A 475 -10.65 -25.13 33.76
N HIS A 476 -11.75 -24.46 33.33
CA HIS A 476 -13.07 -25.01 33.21
C HIS A 476 -13.48 -25.23 31.77
N ASP A 477 -13.75 -26.49 31.39
CA ASP A 477 -14.25 -26.85 30.06
C ASP A 477 -15.75 -26.53 29.95
N PHE A 478 -16.04 -25.36 29.36
CA PHE A 478 -17.40 -24.92 29.12
C PHE A 478 -18.13 -25.79 28.09
N LEU A 479 -17.43 -26.40 27.11
CA LEU A 479 -18.03 -27.27 26.11
C LEU A 479 -18.50 -28.57 26.74
N ALA A 480 -17.68 -29.19 27.58
CA ALA A 480 -18.05 -30.38 28.32
C ALA A 480 -19.28 -30.13 29.24
N THR A 481 -19.33 -28.94 29.87
CA THR A 481 -20.47 -28.52 30.66
C THR A 481 -21.74 -28.39 29.81
N ARG A 482 -21.68 -27.71 28.66
CA ARG A 482 -22.81 -27.57 27.73
C ARG A 482 -23.32 -28.94 27.23
N THR A 483 -22.39 -29.80 26.78
CA THR A 483 -22.74 -31.15 26.31
C THR A 483 -23.42 -31.94 27.38
N ARG A 484 -22.90 -31.95 28.62
CA ARG A 484 -23.52 -32.67 29.78
C ARG A 484 -24.96 -32.26 30.02
N TYR A 485 -25.27 -30.95 29.95
CA TYR A 485 -26.65 -30.46 30.17
C TYR A 485 -27.52 -30.62 28.93
N HIS A 486 -26.98 -30.54 27.74
CA HIS A 486 -27.71 -30.78 26.48
C HIS A 486 -28.11 -32.24 26.33
N ASP A 487 -27.21 -33.20 26.58
CA ASP A 487 -27.47 -34.64 26.47
C ASP A 487 -28.55 -35.11 27.47
N ARG A 488 -28.66 -34.42 28.61
CA ARG A 488 -29.69 -34.68 29.62
C ARG A 488 -31.01 -33.94 29.35
N HIS A 489 -31.11 -33.17 28.28
CA HIS A 489 -32.25 -32.28 27.99
C HIS A 489 -32.60 -31.37 29.19
N ALA A 490 -31.58 -30.96 29.94
CA ALA A 490 -31.74 -30.18 31.17
C ALA A 490 -32.05 -28.71 30.92
N ILE A 491 -31.66 -28.15 29.75
CA ILE A 491 -31.98 -26.78 29.37
C ILE A 491 -33.46 -26.74 28.96
N ARG A 492 -34.29 -26.01 29.72
CA ARG A 492 -35.70 -25.90 29.48
C ARG A 492 -36.09 -24.71 28.63
N ASN A 493 -35.57 -23.54 28.94
CA ASN A 493 -35.86 -22.33 28.20
C ASN A 493 -34.64 -21.39 28.16
N LEU A 494 -34.51 -20.62 27.06
CA LEU A 494 -33.46 -19.63 26.85
C LEU A 494 -34.09 -18.28 26.46
N TYR A 495 -34.05 -17.34 27.37
CA TYR A 495 -34.50 -15.95 27.15
C TYR A 495 -33.36 -15.14 26.58
N SER A 496 -33.34 -14.97 25.27
CA SER A 496 -32.25 -14.29 24.55
C SER A 496 -32.05 -12.83 25.00
N PHE A 497 -30.85 -12.33 24.81
CA PHE A 497 -30.52 -10.92 25.06
C PHE A 497 -31.37 -10.00 24.20
N SER A 498 -31.90 -8.95 24.80
CA SER A 498 -32.53 -7.85 24.08
C SER A 498 -32.02 -6.51 24.58
N SER A 499 -31.85 -5.53 23.69
CA SER A 499 -31.39 -4.19 24.04
C SER A 499 -32.36 -3.46 24.99
N LEU A 500 -33.64 -3.82 24.98
CA LEU A 500 -34.65 -3.26 25.86
C LEU A 500 -34.52 -3.83 27.29
N ARG A 501 -34.35 -5.16 27.40
CA ARG A 501 -34.19 -5.85 28.70
C ARG A 501 -32.76 -5.72 29.25
N LYS A 502 -31.74 -5.54 28.40
CA LYS A 502 -30.31 -5.49 28.73
C LYS A 502 -29.78 -6.70 29.49
N ARG A 503 -30.45 -7.87 29.36
CA ARG A 503 -30.09 -9.11 30.05
C ARG A 503 -30.53 -10.33 29.26
N MET A 504 -29.97 -11.47 29.62
CA MET A 504 -30.24 -12.81 29.08
C MET A 504 -30.31 -13.82 30.21
N SER A 505 -31.19 -14.81 30.08
CA SER A 505 -31.37 -15.83 31.11
C SER A 505 -31.58 -17.22 30.51
N THR A 506 -31.14 -18.25 31.25
CA THR A 506 -31.30 -19.64 30.86
C THR A 506 -31.90 -20.44 32.01
N PHE A 507 -32.98 -21.18 31.76
CA PHE A 507 -33.65 -22.02 32.72
C PHE A 507 -33.16 -23.47 32.60
N VAL A 508 -32.65 -24.04 33.71
CA VAL A 508 -31.98 -25.33 33.71
C VAL A 508 -32.54 -26.23 34.79
N ALA A 509 -32.76 -27.54 34.51
CA ALA A 509 -33.09 -28.53 35.47
C ALA A 509 -31.83 -29.06 36.19
N LEU A 510 -31.84 -29.09 37.51
CA LEU A 510 -30.76 -29.62 38.35
C LEU A 510 -30.96 -31.11 38.67
N ASP A 511 -29.85 -31.81 39.02
CA ASP A 511 -29.86 -33.24 39.33
C ASP A 511 -30.72 -33.62 40.55
N ASN A 512 -31.03 -32.67 41.45
CA ASN A 512 -31.88 -32.83 42.62
C ASN A 512 -33.39 -32.66 42.34
N GLY A 513 -33.79 -32.46 41.08
CA GLY A 513 -35.17 -32.25 40.67
C GLY A 513 -35.69 -30.82 40.80
N SER A 514 -34.89 -29.90 41.33
CA SER A 514 -35.18 -28.47 41.30
C SER A 514 -34.72 -27.82 39.98
N TYR A 515 -35.07 -26.56 39.80
CA TYR A 515 -34.69 -25.78 38.62
C TYR A 515 -33.92 -24.54 39.02
N ARG A 516 -33.02 -24.10 38.13
CA ARG A 516 -32.25 -22.88 38.33
C ARG A 516 -32.35 -22.00 37.11
N LEU A 517 -32.62 -20.72 37.34
CA LEU A 517 -32.51 -19.66 36.32
C LEU A 517 -31.20 -18.97 36.51
N TYR A 518 -30.31 -19.05 35.51
CA TYR A 518 -29.12 -18.21 35.43
C TYR A 518 -29.47 -16.95 34.67
N CYS A 519 -29.06 -15.79 35.19
CA CYS A 519 -29.28 -14.49 34.59
C CYS A 519 -27.94 -13.75 34.48
N LYS A 520 -27.67 -13.16 33.33
CA LYS A 520 -26.52 -12.22 33.11
C LYS A 520 -26.98 -11.00 32.33
N GLY A 521 -26.37 -9.85 32.60
CA GLY A 521 -26.71 -8.61 31.88
C GLY A 521 -25.94 -7.40 32.39
N ALA A 522 -26.38 -6.21 31.95
CA ALA A 522 -25.82 -4.97 32.40
C ALA A 522 -25.85 -4.90 33.94
N ALA A 523 -24.71 -4.56 34.54
CA ALA A 523 -24.51 -4.75 35.97
C ALA A 523 -25.54 -3.99 36.82
N GLU A 524 -25.84 -2.74 36.44
CA GLU A 524 -26.84 -1.91 37.12
C GLU A 524 -28.22 -2.53 37.05
N VAL A 525 -28.62 -3.15 35.95
CA VAL A 525 -29.94 -3.76 35.77
C VAL A 525 -30.09 -5.04 36.59
N VAL A 526 -29.07 -5.93 36.52
CA VAL A 526 -29.14 -7.22 37.20
C VAL A 526 -29.05 -7.04 38.73
N VAL A 527 -28.22 -6.13 39.23
CA VAL A 527 -28.06 -5.84 40.65
C VAL A 527 -29.37 -5.32 41.27
N GLU A 528 -30.16 -4.54 40.55
CA GLU A 528 -31.48 -4.08 41.01
C GLU A 528 -32.49 -5.23 41.22
N LEU A 529 -32.38 -6.30 40.41
CA LEU A 529 -33.25 -7.49 40.46
C LEU A 529 -32.81 -8.51 41.53
N CYS A 530 -31.64 -8.31 42.17
CA CYS A 530 -31.11 -9.21 43.18
C CYS A 530 -31.58 -8.82 44.57
N ASP A 531 -32.14 -9.76 45.34
CA ASP A 531 -32.50 -9.59 46.75
C ASP A 531 -31.48 -10.21 47.68
N THR A 532 -30.60 -11.07 47.16
CA THR A 532 -29.56 -11.72 47.93
C THR A 532 -28.24 -11.66 47.18
N VAL A 533 -27.14 -11.81 47.91
CA VAL A 533 -25.78 -11.90 47.43
C VAL A 533 -25.06 -13.12 47.96
N LEU A 534 -24.29 -13.79 47.14
CA LEU A 534 -23.52 -14.97 47.56
C LEU A 534 -22.28 -14.47 48.34
N ASN A 535 -22.09 -15.01 49.55
CA ASN A 535 -20.87 -14.71 50.33
C ASN A 535 -19.69 -15.59 49.90
N SER A 536 -18.48 -15.35 50.45
CA SER A 536 -17.28 -16.11 50.12
C SER A 536 -17.35 -17.61 50.39
N ASN A 537 -18.27 -18.05 51.26
CA ASN A 537 -18.52 -19.47 51.60
C ASN A 537 -19.58 -20.11 50.70
N GLY A 538 -20.17 -19.37 49.76
CA GLY A 538 -21.19 -19.85 48.84
C GLY A 538 -22.59 -19.88 49.46
N VAL A 539 -22.86 -19.12 50.52
CA VAL A 539 -24.17 -19.03 51.19
C VAL A 539 -24.83 -17.70 50.78
N PRO A 540 -26.10 -17.70 50.36
CA PRO A 540 -26.87 -16.50 50.07
C PRO A 540 -27.10 -15.66 51.33
N GLU A 541 -26.79 -14.36 51.29
CA GLU A 541 -27.08 -13.37 52.34
C GLU A 541 -28.02 -12.29 51.78
N GLU A 542 -28.83 -11.66 52.63
CA GLU A 542 -29.71 -10.58 52.21
C GLU A 542 -28.91 -9.38 51.68
N LEU A 543 -29.34 -8.83 50.54
CA LEU A 543 -28.79 -7.64 49.92
C LEU A 543 -29.76 -6.46 50.08
N PRO A 544 -29.64 -5.66 51.16
CA PRO A 544 -30.53 -4.54 51.42
C PRO A 544 -30.36 -3.43 50.35
N ALA A 545 -31.40 -2.63 50.16
CA ALA A 545 -31.46 -1.58 49.16
C ALA A 545 -30.29 -0.55 49.28
N SER A 546 -29.84 -0.28 50.51
CA SER A 546 -28.68 0.58 50.76
C SER A 546 -27.39 0.02 50.20
N GLN A 547 -27.16 -1.31 50.32
CA GLN A 547 -25.98 -1.98 49.76
C GLN A 547 -26.09 -2.12 48.24
N LYS A 548 -27.28 -2.33 47.66
CA LYS A 548 -27.49 -2.31 46.20
C LYS A 548 -27.04 -0.95 45.64
N GLN A 549 -27.49 0.15 46.23
CA GLN A 549 -27.13 1.50 45.81
C GLN A 549 -25.64 1.80 46.03
N GLN A 550 -25.05 1.26 47.09
CA GLN A 550 -23.60 1.37 47.30
C GLN A 550 -22.82 0.62 46.21
N LEU A 551 -23.21 -0.62 45.86
CA LEU A 551 -22.56 -1.37 44.77
C LEU A 551 -22.67 -0.65 43.42
N ILE A 552 -23.83 -0.08 43.11
CA ILE A 552 -24.04 0.67 41.87
C ILE A 552 -23.20 1.94 41.88
N ASN A 553 -23.22 2.71 42.97
CA ASN A 553 -22.55 4.03 42.99
C ASN A 553 -21.04 3.95 43.21
N SER A 554 -20.52 2.93 43.91
CA SER A 554 -19.10 2.74 44.19
C SER A 554 -18.47 1.76 43.19
N THR A 555 -18.90 0.48 43.16
CA THR A 555 -18.24 -0.55 42.39
C THR A 555 -18.51 -0.43 40.90
N ILE A 556 -19.80 -0.40 40.47
CA ILE A 556 -20.15 -0.38 39.06
C ILE A 556 -19.76 0.94 38.41
N LYS A 557 -20.05 2.09 39.04
CA LYS A 557 -19.64 3.39 38.49
C LYS A 557 -18.14 3.59 38.46
N ASN A 558 -17.38 3.08 39.41
CA ASN A 558 -15.93 3.16 39.37
C ASN A 558 -15.35 2.29 38.23
N LEU A 559 -15.83 1.05 38.07
CA LEU A 559 -15.43 0.22 36.92
C LEU A 559 -15.81 0.88 35.59
N ALA A 560 -16.99 1.53 35.52
CA ALA A 560 -17.41 2.24 34.33
C ALA A 560 -16.56 3.50 34.07
N ARG A 561 -16.17 4.25 35.11
CA ARG A 561 -15.21 5.38 34.97
C ARG A 561 -13.83 4.93 34.50
N GLU A 562 -13.44 3.70 34.83
CA GLU A 562 -12.24 3.09 34.28
C GLU A 562 -12.45 2.53 32.85
N GLY A 563 -13.54 2.88 32.17
CA GLY A 563 -13.82 2.46 30.79
C GLY A 563 -14.17 0.99 30.65
N LEU A 564 -14.51 0.31 31.75
CA LEU A 564 -14.86 -1.11 31.73
C LEU A 564 -16.36 -1.29 31.46
N ARG A 565 -16.71 -2.21 30.56
CA ARG A 565 -18.08 -2.69 30.40
C ARG A 565 -18.39 -3.62 31.54
N THR A 566 -19.41 -3.30 32.33
CA THR A 566 -19.79 -4.06 33.53
C THR A 566 -20.89 -5.04 33.25
N ILE A 567 -20.67 -6.31 33.56
CA ILE A 567 -21.64 -7.42 33.43
C ILE A 567 -21.77 -8.11 34.78
N SER A 568 -23.01 -8.30 35.24
CA SER A 568 -23.30 -9.11 36.43
C SER A 568 -23.81 -10.49 36.04
N VAL A 569 -23.48 -11.47 36.90
CA VAL A 569 -23.98 -12.85 36.85
C VAL A 569 -24.73 -13.15 38.14
N ALA A 570 -25.94 -13.63 38.01
CA ALA A 570 -26.84 -13.95 39.11
C ALA A 570 -27.61 -15.23 38.80
N TYR A 571 -28.22 -15.85 39.84
CA TYR A 571 -29.08 -17.00 39.66
C TYR A 571 -30.29 -16.96 40.64
N ARG A 572 -31.30 -17.79 40.37
CA ARG A 572 -32.42 -18.07 41.28
C ARG A 572 -32.87 -19.53 41.20
N ASP A 573 -33.09 -20.15 42.33
CA ASP A 573 -33.57 -21.53 42.43
C ASP A 573 -35.10 -21.59 42.56
N PHE A 574 -35.68 -22.54 41.85
CA PHE A 574 -37.12 -22.82 41.83
C PHE A 574 -37.38 -24.29 42.21
N PRO A 575 -38.32 -24.59 43.10
CA PRO A 575 -38.64 -25.96 43.45
C PRO A 575 -39.36 -26.72 42.33
N THR A 576 -40.16 -26.02 41.51
CA THR A 576 -40.97 -26.57 40.42
C THR A 576 -40.90 -25.69 39.19
N TYR A 577 -41.09 -26.28 38.01
CA TYR A 577 -41.23 -25.57 36.74
C TYR A 577 -42.71 -25.24 36.49
N GLU A 578 -43.03 -24.01 36.18
CA GLU A 578 -44.38 -23.56 35.86
C GLU A 578 -44.49 -23.33 34.33
N ALA A 579 -45.66 -23.67 33.76
CA ALA A 579 -45.91 -23.48 32.33
C ALA A 579 -45.87 -21.99 31.90
N SER A 580 -46.06 -21.06 32.84
CA SER A 580 -45.89 -19.62 32.62
C SER A 580 -44.47 -19.20 32.23
N PHE A 581 -43.47 -20.05 32.52
CA PHE A 581 -42.07 -19.82 32.21
C PHE A 581 -41.70 -20.16 30.74
N ASP A 582 -42.62 -20.74 29.97
CA ASP A 582 -42.44 -21.00 28.55
C ASP A 582 -42.62 -19.73 27.69
N ASP A 583 -43.21 -18.68 28.24
CA ASP A 583 -43.37 -17.40 27.56
C ASP A 583 -42.08 -16.62 27.50
N PRO A 584 -41.54 -16.34 26.29
CA PRO A 584 -40.27 -15.58 26.11
C PRO A 584 -40.32 -14.16 26.69
N GLU A 585 -41.50 -13.56 26.79
CA GLU A 585 -41.67 -12.20 27.32
C GLU A 585 -41.79 -12.17 28.84
N ASN A 586 -42.11 -13.28 29.49
CA ASN A 586 -42.44 -13.37 30.90
C ASN A 586 -41.42 -14.17 31.73
N ALA A 587 -40.13 -13.87 31.49
CA ALA A 587 -39.03 -14.50 32.22
C ALA A 587 -39.11 -14.16 33.73
N PRO A 588 -39.04 -15.16 34.67
CA PRO A 588 -39.14 -14.93 36.12
C PRO A 588 -37.83 -14.35 36.70
N GLU A 589 -37.38 -13.24 36.19
CA GLU A 589 -36.09 -12.58 36.48
C GLU A 589 -36.20 -11.63 37.69
N GLU A 590 -36.76 -12.09 38.78
CA GLU A 590 -36.90 -11.33 40.02
C GLU A 590 -36.31 -12.11 41.19
N LYS A 591 -35.97 -11.42 42.30
CA LYS A 591 -35.40 -12.02 43.51
C LYS A 591 -34.20 -12.91 43.26
N LEU A 592 -33.28 -12.40 42.47
CA LEU A 592 -32.04 -13.09 42.07
C LEU A 592 -31.02 -13.07 43.22
N THR A 593 -30.09 -14.02 43.20
CA THR A 593 -28.88 -14.06 44.02
C THR A 593 -27.70 -13.61 43.22
N LEU A 594 -27.08 -12.46 43.56
CA LEU A 594 -25.90 -11.94 42.88
C LEU A 594 -24.66 -12.76 43.20
N VAL A 595 -23.95 -13.23 42.21
CA VAL A 595 -22.69 -13.99 42.35
C VAL A 595 -21.47 -13.13 42.10
N GLY A 596 -21.48 -12.36 41.02
CA GLY A 596 -20.35 -11.51 40.67
C GLY A 596 -20.64 -10.44 39.64
N ILE A 597 -19.78 -9.43 39.62
CA ILE A 597 -19.75 -8.32 38.69
C ILE A 597 -18.40 -8.35 38.00
N PHE A 598 -18.35 -8.34 36.68
CA PHE A 598 -17.13 -8.42 35.88
C PHE A 598 -16.95 -7.15 35.09
N GLY A 599 -15.75 -6.58 35.13
CA GLY A 599 -15.33 -5.48 34.32
C GLY A 599 -14.58 -5.99 33.08
N ILE A 600 -15.13 -5.73 31.92
CA ILE A 600 -14.65 -6.23 30.63
C ILE A 600 -14.17 -5.06 29.78
N MET A 601 -12.99 -5.19 29.17
CA MET A 601 -12.45 -4.21 28.23
C MET A 601 -11.80 -4.88 27.03
N ASP A 602 -11.60 -4.11 25.99
CA ASP A 602 -10.73 -4.45 24.87
C ASP A 602 -9.34 -3.89 25.17
N PRO A 603 -8.34 -4.73 25.47
CA PRO A 603 -7.04 -4.28 25.92
C PRO A 603 -6.24 -3.60 24.79
N LEU A 604 -5.42 -2.62 25.18
CA LEU A 604 -4.47 -1.99 24.30
C LEU A 604 -3.41 -3.01 23.85
N ARG A 605 -3.05 -2.97 22.56
CA ARG A 605 -1.93 -3.80 22.06
C ARG A 605 -0.61 -3.35 22.69
N PRO A 606 0.26 -4.27 23.12
CA PRO A 606 1.50 -3.93 23.86
C PRO A 606 2.47 -3.03 23.05
N GLU A 607 2.46 -3.14 21.72
CA GLU A 607 3.37 -2.42 20.84
C GLU A 607 2.93 -0.99 20.51
N VAL A 608 1.66 -0.64 20.76
CA VAL A 608 1.06 0.64 20.36
C VAL A 608 1.72 1.84 21.04
N PRO A 609 2.00 1.84 22.35
CA PRO A 609 2.62 3.02 22.99
C PRO A 609 3.99 3.36 22.40
N ASP A 610 4.83 2.35 22.11
CA ASP A 610 6.13 2.58 21.46
C ASP A 610 5.96 3.08 20.01
N ALA A 611 5.02 2.50 19.27
CA ALA A 611 4.75 2.90 17.90
C ALA A 611 4.21 4.34 17.80
N VAL A 612 3.31 4.74 18.70
CA VAL A 612 2.79 6.12 18.79
C VAL A 612 3.94 7.09 19.12
N ARG A 613 4.77 6.78 20.10
CA ARG A 613 5.95 7.58 20.46
C ARG A 613 6.87 7.76 19.24
N ARG A 614 7.17 6.71 18.51
CA ARG A 614 8.01 6.76 17.30
C ARG A 614 7.38 7.60 16.19
N CYS A 615 6.06 7.56 16.01
CA CYS A 615 5.35 8.46 15.09
C CYS A 615 5.51 9.92 15.52
N GLN A 616 5.34 10.22 16.80
CA GLN A 616 5.49 11.58 17.34
C GLN A 616 6.94 12.09 17.22
N GLU A 617 7.94 11.25 17.51
CA GLU A 617 9.36 11.55 17.28
C GLU A 617 9.65 11.82 15.80
N ALA A 618 8.92 11.13 14.91
CA ALA A 618 8.98 11.34 13.47
C ALA A 618 8.24 12.61 12.99
N GLY A 619 7.66 13.41 13.92
CA GLY A 619 6.90 14.61 13.61
C GLY A 619 5.53 14.35 13.01
N VAL A 620 4.97 13.15 13.23
CA VAL A 620 3.63 12.77 12.79
C VAL A 620 2.68 12.87 13.98
N THR A 621 1.61 13.64 13.84
CA THR A 621 0.57 13.74 14.87
C THR A 621 -0.36 12.54 14.77
N VAL A 622 -0.41 11.73 15.84
CA VAL A 622 -1.38 10.63 15.93
C VAL A 622 -2.63 11.13 16.62
N ARG A 623 -3.81 10.83 16.05
CA ARG A 623 -5.11 11.20 16.57
C ARG A 623 -5.96 9.96 16.73
N MET A 624 -6.72 9.88 17.82
CA MET A 624 -7.72 8.84 18.02
C MET A 624 -9.09 9.34 17.59
N VAL A 625 -9.79 8.57 16.76
CA VAL A 625 -11.13 8.89 16.26
C VAL A 625 -12.01 7.67 16.47
N THR A 626 -12.91 7.71 17.45
CA THR A 626 -13.67 6.54 17.89
C THR A 626 -15.15 6.83 18.10
N GLY A 627 -15.98 5.79 17.95
CA GLY A 627 -17.40 5.82 18.34
C GLY A 627 -17.65 5.70 19.86
N ASP A 628 -16.61 5.41 20.65
CA ASP A 628 -16.72 5.25 22.11
C ASP A 628 -17.02 6.59 22.82
N ASN A 629 -17.42 6.50 24.09
CA ASN A 629 -17.63 7.67 24.94
C ASN A 629 -16.29 8.39 25.21
N LEU A 630 -16.39 9.68 25.58
CA LEU A 630 -15.24 10.55 25.79
C LEU A 630 -14.29 10.02 26.88
N ASP A 631 -14.82 9.55 28.01
CA ASP A 631 -14.01 9.09 29.15
C ASP A 631 -13.15 7.88 28.78
N THR A 632 -13.73 6.90 28.07
CA THR A 632 -13.00 5.71 27.58
C THR A 632 -11.94 6.10 26.54
N ALA A 633 -12.28 7.01 25.62
CA ALA A 633 -11.38 7.47 24.58
C ALA A 633 -10.18 8.21 25.16
N VAL A 634 -10.43 9.15 26.10
CA VAL A 634 -9.38 9.91 26.81
C VAL A 634 -8.44 8.99 27.57
N ARG A 635 -9.00 8.02 28.29
CA ARG A 635 -8.17 7.06 29.04
C ARG A 635 -7.24 6.27 28.12
N ILE A 636 -7.78 5.66 27.08
CA ILE A 636 -6.99 4.85 26.15
C ILE A 636 -5.97 5.73 25.41
N ALA A 637 -6.36 6.93 25.00
CA ALA A 637 -5.45 7.88 24.35
C ALA A 637 -4.31 8.33 25.27
N THR A 638 -4.58 8.46 26.57
CA THR A 638 -3.55 8.75 27.59
C THR A 638 -2.62 7.55 27.79
N GLU A 639 -3.20 6.34 27.88
CA GLU A 639 -2.44 5.10 28.10
C GLU A 639 -1.50 4.79 26.91
N CYS A 640 -1.96 5.01 25.66
CA CYS A 640 -1.10 4.83 24.48
C CYS A 640 -0.22 6.05 24.14
N GLY A 641 -0.31 7.15 24.89
CA GLY A 641 0.52 8.34 24.70
C GLY A 641 0.08 9.23 23.52
N ILE A 642 -1.14 9.06 23.00
CA ILE A 642 -1.71 9.93 21.96
C ILE A 642 -2.06 11.29 22.56
N LEU A 643 -2.78 11.28 23.70
CA LEU A 643 -3.17 12.52 24.40
C LEU A 643 -2.00 13.06 25.20
N THR A 644 -1.54 14.25 24.82
CA THR A 644 -0.45 15.00 25.48
C THR A 644 -1.00 16.19 26.22
N GLY A 645 -0.21 16.85 27.11
CA GLY A 645 -0.69 17.90 28.00
C GLY A 645 -1.39 19.08 27.33
N ASP A 646 -1.04 19.39 26.06
CA ASP A 646 -1.69 20.48 25.28
C ASP A 646 -2.77 19.97 24.32
N GLY A 647 -3.06 18.66 24.35
CA GLY A 647 -4.02 18.01 23.47
C GLY A 647 -5.47 18.29 23.87
N VAL A 648 -6.33 18.47 22.88
CA VAL A 648 -7.77 18.64 23.04
C VAL A 648 -8.50 17.34 22.75
N SER A 649 -9.42 16.97 23.61
CA SER A 649 -10.40 15.90 23.40
C SER A 649 -11.80 16.48 23.31
N MET A 650 -12.62 16.03 22.36
CA MET A 650 -14.00 16.47 22.19
C MET A 650 -14.92 15.38 21.63
N GLU A 651 -16.22 15.58 21.80
CA GLU A 651 -17.23 14.72 21.20
C GLU A 651 -17.55 15.15 19.75
N GLY A 652 -17.93 14.17 18.90
CA GLY A 652 -18.33 14.42 17.53
C GLY A 652 -19.49 15.40 17.38
N ARG A 653 -20.38 15.49 18.37
CA ARG A 653 -21.47 16.46 18.39
C ARG A 653 -20.95 17.91 18.45
N GLU A 654 -19.97 18.19 19.28
CA GLU A 654 -19.34 19.50 19.42
C GLU A 654 -18.52 19.82 18.17
N PHE A 655 -17.74 18.83 17.68
CA PHE A 655 -16.93 18.97 16.47
C PHE A 655 -17.77 19.33 15.24
N ARG A 656 -18.98 18.78 15.09
CA ARG A 656 -19.89 19.13 13.98
C ARG A 656 -20.33 20.59 13.96
N GLN A 657 -20.41 21.22 15.12
CA GLN A 657 -20.86 22.62 15.26
C GLN A 657 -19.73 23.61 14.92
N LEU A 658 -18.48 23.20 14.98
CA LEU A 658 -17.35 24.07 14.65
C LEU A 658 -17.25 24.29 13.14
N GLU A 659 -17.08 25.56 12.72
CA GLU A 659 -16.91 25.94 11.32
C GLU A 659 -15.82 27.00 11.15
N GLY A 660 -15.28 27.11 9.96
CA GLY A 660 -14.37 28.18 9.56
C GLY A 660 -13.15 28.35 10.47
N ALA A 661 -12.99 29.56 11.04
CA ALA A 661 -11.81 29.89 11.82
C ALA A 661 -11.73 29.14 13.17
N GLU A 662 -12.86 28.87 13.82
CA GLU A 662 -12.91 28.13 15.09
C GLU A 662 -12.46 26.68 14.90
N LEU A 663 -12.95 26.03 13.83
CA LEU A 663 -12.51 24.68 13.49
C LEU A 663 -11.01 24.64 13.22
N HIS A 664 -10.49 25.58 12.41
CA HIS A 664 -9.07 25.64 12.10
C HIS A 664 -8.18 25.91 13.32
N ALA A 665 -8.69 26.64 14.34
CA ALA A 665 -7.97 26.90 15.58
C ALA A 665 -7.83 25.65 16.47
N VAL A 666 -8.86 24.81 16.51
CA VAL A 666 -8.88 23.60 17.35
C VAL A 666 -8.09 22.45 16.70
N LEU A 667 -8.13 22.32 15.36
CA LEU A 667 -7.55 21.20 14.63
C LEU A 667 -6.08 20.87 14.96
N PRO A 668 -5.14 21.83 15.13
CA PRO A 668 -3.76 21.52 15.46
C PRO A 668 -3.60 20.81 16.81
N ARG A 669 -4.50 21.05 17.75
CA ARG A 669 -4.48 20.51 19.12
C ARG A 669 -5.42 19.31 19.31
N LEU A 670 -6.39 19.11 18.43
CA LEU A 670 -7.36 18.01 18.52
C LEU A 670 -6.65 16.65 18.40
N GLN A 671 -6.59 15.89 19.47
CA GLN A 671 -5.94 14.59 19.52
C GLN A 671 -6.93 13.43 19.70
N VAL A 672 -8.10 13.70 20.30
CA VAL A 672 -9.14 12.69 20.55
C VAL A 672 -10.50 13.20 20.07
N LEU A 673 -11.14 12.44 19.17
CA LEU A 673 -12.51 12.68 18.75
C LEU A 673 -13.37 11.46 19.13
N ALA A 674 -14.18 11.62 20.18
CA ALA A 674 -15.03 10.58 20.74
C ALA A 674 -16.45 10.65 20.18
N ARG A 675 -17.24 9.58 20.29
CA ARG A 675 -18.61 9.49 19.76
C ARG A 675 -18.73 10.00 18.32
N SER A 676 -17.68 9.73 17.53
CA SER A 676 -17.61 10.16 16.14
C SER A 676 -18.49 9.29 15.24
N THR A 677 -19.14 9.94 14.28
CA THR A 677 -19.85 9.29 13.18
C THR A 677 -18.94 9.22 11.94
N PRO A 678 -19.27 8.42 10.92
CA PRO A 678 -18.55 8.41 9.63
C PRO A 678 -18.41 9.80 9.00
N VAL A 679 -19.45 10.64 9.15
CA VAL A 679 -19.46 12.02 8.64
C VAL A 679 -18.44 12.89 9.38
N ASP A 680 -18.27 12.69 10.69
CA ASP A 680 -17.29 13.44 11.49
C ASP A 680 -15.85 13.05 11.11
N LYS A 681 -15.60 11.73 10.88
CA LYS A 681 -14.31 11.22 10.38
C LYS A 681 -13.97 11.86 9.04
N LEU A 682 -14.93 11.92 8.12
CA LEU A 682 -14.76 12.55 6.81
C LEU A 682 -14.52 14.06 6.91
N LYS A 683 -15.28 14.77 7.78
CA LYS A 683 -15.11 16.21 8.04
C LYS A 683 -13.71 16.50 8.56
N LEU A 684 -13.21 15.71 9.51
CA LEU A 684 -11.87 15.87 10.06
C LEU A 684 -10.79 15.75 8.97
N VAL A 685 -10.86 14.73 8.12
CA VAL A 685 -9.91 14.52 7.02
C VAL A 685 -9.91 15.72 6.06
N LYS A 686 -11.09 16.13 5.60
CA LYS A 686 -11.23 17.29 4.70
C LYS A 686 -10.69 18.58 5.31
N SER A 687 -10.98 18.84 6.58
CA SER A 687 -10.52 20.04 7.27
C SER A 687 -9.00 20.06 7.48
N LEU A 688 -8.37 18.89 7.71
CA LEU A 688 -6.91 18.78 7.75
C LEU A 688 -6.29 19.01 6.35
N HIS A 689 -6.92 18.54 5.27
CA HIS A 689 -6.50 18.85 3.91
C HIS A 689 -6.55 20.34 3.59
N GLU A 690 -7.56 21.06 4.09
CA GLU A 690 -7.67 22.51 3.94
C GLU A 690 -6.51 23.26 4.59
N LEU A 691 -5.92 22.71 5.65
CA LEU A 691 -4.71 23.24 6.29
C LEU A 691 -3.43 22.80 5.53
N GLY A 692 -3.56 22.01 4.46
CA GLY A 692 -2.43 21.53 3.66
C GLY A 692 -1.65 20.37 4.32
N GLU A 693 -2.29 19.69 5.26
CA GLU A 693 -1.74 18.50 5.90
C GLU A 693 -1.84 17.27 4.98
N VAL A 694 -0.97 16.29 5.22
CA VAL A 694 -1.04 14.97 4.58
C VAL A 694 -1.59 13.99 5.59
N VAL A 695 -2.75 13.42 5.30
CA VAL A 695 -3.55 12.67 6.27
C VAL A 695 -3.58 11.19 5.91
N ALA A 696 -3.14 10.36 6.83
CA ALA A 696 -3.38 8.92 6.81
C ALA A 696 -4.55 8.59 7.75
N VAL A 697 -5.40 7.65 7.35
CA VAL A 697 -6.54 7.18 8.15
C VAL A 697 -6.45 5.68 8.30
N THR A 698 -6.65 5.16 9.52
CA THR A 698 -6.79 3.72 9.74
C THR A 698 -8.22 3.38 10.10
N GLY A 699 -8.69 2.21 9.66
CA GLY A 699 -10.02 1.70 9.98
C GLY A 699 -10.17 0.22 9.69
N ASP A 700 -11.17 -0.40 10.29
CA ASP A 700 -11.50 -1.82 10.10
C ASP A 700 -12.95 -2.05 9.66
N GLY A 701 -13.80 -1.03 9.80
CA GLY A 701 -15.24 -1.12 9.55
C GLY A 701 -15.71 -0.47 8.25
N THR A 702 -16.92 -0.83 7.84
CA THR A 702 -17.66 -0.15 6.75
C THR A 702 -17.87 1.33 7.04
N ASN A 703 -17.98 1.70 8.31
CA ASN A 703 -18.14 3.08 8.76
C ASN A 703 -16.93 3.97 8.47
N ASP A 704 -15.75 3.37 8.26
CA ASP A 704 -14.50 4.07 7.99
C ASP A 704 -14.24 4.31 6.50
N ALA A 705 -14.90 3.56 5.63
CA ALA A 705 -14.67 3.59 4.20
C ALA A 705 -14.72 5.00 3.56
N PRO A 706 -15.67 5.89 3.90
CA PRO A 706 -15.67 7.25 3.36
C PRO A 706 -14.44 8.07 3.78
N ALA A 707 -13.95 7.89 5.00
CA ALA A 707 -12.76 8.57 5.51
C ALA A 707 -11.47 7.97 4.93
N LEU A 708 -11.40 6.62 4.79
CA LEU A 708 -10.30 5.91 4.15
C LEU A 708 -10.10 6.37 2.71
N LYS A 709 -11.19 6.45 1.93
CA LYS A 709 -11.16 6.89 0.53
C LYS A 709 -10.83 8.38 0.37
N ALA A 710 -11.20 9.20 1.33
CA ALA A 710 -10.96 10.65 1.29
C ALA A 710 -9.57 11.04 1.80
N ALA A 711 -8.88 10.15 2.50
CA ALA A 711 -7.53 10.37 3.00
C ALA A 711 -6.49 10.40 1.88
N ASP A 712 -5.31 10.96 2.15
CA ASP A 712 -4.16 10.84 1.24
C ASP A 712 -3.62 9.39 1.23
N VAL A 713 -3.78 8.68 2.37
CA VAL A 713 -3.47 7.24 2.49
C VAL A 713 -4.50 6.58 3.41
N GLY A 714 -5.32 5.71 2.86
CA GLY A 714 -6.19 4.82 3.62
C GLY A 714 -5.46 3.53 4.03
N LEU A 715 -5.56 3.15 5.31
CA LEU A 715 -4.95 1.94 5.85
C LEU A 715 -6.04 1.05 6.46
N ALA A 716 -6.29 -0.12 5.90
CA ALA A 716 -7.24 -1.08 6.46
C ALA A 716 -6.56 -2.20 7.22
N MET A 717 -7.23 -2.73 8.23
CA MET A 717 -6.80 -3.92 8.94
C MET A 717 -7.00 -5.16 8.06
N GLY A 718 -6.05 -6.09 8.07
CA GLY A 718 -6.05 -7.27 7.21
C GLY A 718 -6.86 -8.43 7.79
N LEU A 719 -6.75 -8.65 9.10
CA LEU A 719 -7.42 -9.75 9.82
C LEU A 719 -8.82 -9.35 10.27
N SER A 720 -8.96 -8.20 10.93
CA SER A 720 -10.23 -7.71 11.48
C SER A 720 -11.04 -6.84 10.52
N GLY A 721 -10.38 -6.32 9.46
CA GLY A 721 -11.01 -5.37 8.53
C GLY A 721 -12.01 -6.02 7.59
N THR A 722 -13.15 -5.33 7.39
CA THR A 722 -14.15 -5.70 6.39
C THR A 722 -13.60 -5.51 4.97
N GLU A 723 -14.14 -6.24 4.00
CA GLU A 723 -13.73 -6.09 2.59
C GLU A 723 -13.98 -4.66 2.07
N VAL A 724 -15.04 -4.01 2.54
CA VAL A 724 -15.33 -2.59 2.26
C VAL A 724 -14.18 -1.67 2.69
N ALA A 725 -13.70 -1.83 3.91
CA ALA A 725 -12.58 -1.05 4.42
C ALA A 725 -11.31 -1.34 3.62
N LYS A 726 -11.05 -2.63 3.30
CA LYS A 726 -9.92 -3.04 2.48
C LYS A 726 -10.01 -2.46 1.06
N GLU A 727 -11.19 -2.45 0.44
CA GLU A 727 -11.39 -1.85 -0.88
C GLU A 727 -11.22 -0.34 -0.91
N ALA A 728 -11.67 0.34 0.13
CA ALA A 728 -11.53 1.78 0.26
C ALA A 728 -10.10 2.22 0.63
N SER A 729 -9.21 1.28 0.98
CA SER A 729 -7.86 1.58 1.46
C SER A 729 -6.79 1.45 0.38
N ASP A 730 -5.68 2.14 0.59
CA ASP A 730 -4.48 2.09 -0.25
C ASP A 730 -3.47 1.04 0.24
N ILE A 731 -3.45 0.77 1.54
CA ILE A 731 -2.54 -0.19 2.18
C ILE A 731 -3.36 -1.06 3.13
N ILE A 732 -3.13 -2.38 3.09
CA ILE A 732 -3.72 -3.33 4.03
C ILE A 732 -2.63 -3.80 4.99
N ILE A 733 -2.89 -3.70 6.29
CA ILE A 733 -2.00 -4.11 7.38
C ILE A 733 -2.31 -5.55 7.73
N LEU A 734 -1.51 -6.50 7.23
CA LEU A 734 -1.79 -7.93 7.28
C LEU A 734 -1.80 -8.53 8.70
N ASP A 735 -1.14 -7.90 9.66
CA ASP A 735 -1.01 -8.33 11.06
C ASP A 735 -1.87 -7.52 12.03
N ASP A 736 -2.66 -6.57 11.54
CA ASP A 736 -3.45 -5.62 12.32
C ASP A 736 -2.62 -4.86 13.38
N ASN A 737 -1.33 -4.71 13.16
CA ASN A 737 -0.44 -4.10 14.14
C ASN A 737 -0.08 -2.67 13.76
N PHE A 738 -0.34 -1.73 14.67
CA PHE A 738 0.00 -0.31 14.49
C PHE A 738 1.50 -0.07 14.25
N LYS A 739 2.36 -0.95 14.75
CA LYS A 739 3.81 -0.90 14.48
C LYS A 739 4.12 -1.01 12.99
N SER A 740 3.35 -1.78 12.24
CA SER A 740 3.52 -1.92 10.78
C SER A 740 3.27 -0.61 10.05
N ILE A 741 2.43 0.29 10.59
CA ILE A 741 2.23 1.65 10.07
C ILE A 741 3.51 2.48 10.17
N VAL A 742 4.25 2.36 11.28
CA VAL A 742 5.55 3.05 11.44
C VAL A 742 6.55 2.59 10.39
N ASN A 743 6.54 1.30 10.06
CA ASN A 743 7.38 0.77 8.98
C ASN A 743 6.94 1.32 7.61
N ALA A 744 5.64 1.47 7.37
CA ALA A 744 5.13 2.09 6.15
C ALA A 744 5.62 3.55 6.00
N VAL A 745 5.59 4.34 7.08
CA VAL A 745 6.18 5.70 7.10
C VAL A 745 7.67 5.66 6.79
N LEU A 746 8.42 4.75 7.39
CA LEU A 746 9.87 4.60 7.19
C LEU A 746 10.20 4.28 5.72
N TRP A 747 9.49 3.34 5.12
CA TRP A 747 9.67 2.97 3.72
C TRP A 747 9.27 4.10 2.77
N GLY A 748 8.18 4.79 3.03
CA GLY A 748 7.76 5.94 2.23
C GLY A 748 8.79 7.06 2.23
N ARG A 749 9.39 7.37 3.39
CA ARG A 749 10.49 8.32 3.51
C ARG A 749 11.75 7.88 2.77
N SER A 750 12.02 6.57 2.77
CA SER A 750 13.15 6.00 2.02
C SER A 750 12.98 6.16 0.52
N VAL A 751 11.79 5.94 -0.03
CA VAL A 751 11.49 6.17 -1.46
C VAL A 751 11.82 7.60 -1.84
N TYR A 752 11.28 8.56 -1.12
CA TYR A 752 11.50 9.99 -1.40
C TYR A 752 12.98 10.38 -1.30
N GLU A 753 13.69 9.86 -0.28
CA GLU A 753 15.12 10.13 -0.12
C GLU A 753 15.96 9.50 -1.25
N ASN A 754 15.66 8.26 -1.64
CA ASN A 754 16.39 7.58 -2.72
C ASN A 754 16.23 8.29 -4.06
N ILE A 755 15.04 8.80 -4.36
CA ILE A 755 14.80 9.62 -5.55
C ILE A 755 15.61 10.91 -5.50
N ARG A 756 15.69 11.57 -4.35
CA ARG A 756 16.51 12.78 -4.18
C ARG A 756 18.01 12.50 -4.34
N LYS A 757 18.51 11.34 -3.87
CA LYS A 757 19.88 10.88 -4.07
C LYS A 757 20.19 10.76 -5.56
N PHE A 758 19.32 10.10 -6.29
CA PHE A 758 19.45 9.95 -7.74
C PHE A 758 19.40 11.30 -8.46
N LEU A 759 18.44 12.16 -8.13
CA LEU A 759 18.36 13.52 -8.71
C LEU A 759 19.62 14.35 -8.48
N GLN A 760 20.19 14.31 -7.28
CA GLN A 760 21.43 15.03 -6.98
C GLN A 760 22.58 14.55 -7.86
N PHE A 761 22.70 13.25 -8.07
CA PHE A 761 23.68 12.64 -8.94
C PHE A 761 23.47 13.05 -10.40
N GLN A 762 22.28 12.76 -10.93
CA GLN A 762 21.88 13.00 -12.31
C GLN A 762 22.11 14.46 -12.75
N LEU A 763 21.60 15.40 -11.95
CA LEU A 763 21.72 16.83 -12.26
C LEU A 763 23.19 17.30 -12.26
N THR A 764 24.03 16.75 -11.40
CA THR A 764 25.46 17.08 -11.40
C THR A 764 26.11 16.69 -12.72
N VAL A 765 25.88 15.47 -13.18
CA VAL A 765 26.44 14.94 -14.42
C VAL A 765 25.95 15.74 -15.62
N ASN A 766 24.64 16.02 -15.70
CA ASN A 766 24.05 16.79 -16.80
C ASN A 766 24.65 18.20 -16.89
N VAL A 767 24.77 18.90 -15.75
CA VAL A 767 25.37 20.24 -15.73
C VAL A 767 26.81 20.21 -16.23
N VAL A 768 27.61 19.24 -15.77
CA VAL A 768 29.03 19.13 -16.21
C VAL A 768 29.13 18.83 -17.68
N ALA A 769 28.37 17.87 -18.19
CA ALA A 769 28.39 17.47 -19.60
C ALA A 769 27.97 18.63 -20.52
N LEU A 770 26.87 19.31 -20.20
CA LEU A 770 26.34 20.43 -21.01
C LEU A 770 27.29 21.64 -21.03
N VAL A 771 27.80 22.01 -19.85
CA VAL A 771 28.68 23.20 -19.75
C VAL A 771 30.06 22.93 -20.36
N LEU A 772 30.61 21.71 -20.17
CA LEU A 772 31.89 21.33 -20.79
C LEU A 772 31.81 21.38 -22.31
N THR A 773 30.76 20.82 -22.90
CA THR A 773 30.55 20.79 -24.35
C THR A 773 30.40 22.21 -24.93
N LEU A 774 29.64 23.08 -24.24
CA LEU A 774 29.47 24.46 -24.65
C LEU A 774 30.80 25.25 -24.58
N ILE A 775 31.58 25.13 -23.49
CA ILE A 775 32.84 25.80 -23.33
C ILE A 775 33.84 25.32 -24.40
N ALA A 776 33.93 24.02 -24.66
CA ALA A 776 34.77 23.44 -25.67
C ALA A 776 34.42 23.95 -27.08
N SER A 777 33.11 24.09 -27.39
CA SER A 777 32.64 24.66 -28.65
C SER A 777 32.97 26.15 -28.81
N LEU A 778 32.83 26.95 -27.73
CA LEU A 778 33.17 28.37 -27.71
C LEU A 778 34.69 28.61 -27.90
N ALA A 779 35.52 27.73 -27.37
CA ALA A 779 36.96 27.81 -27.47
C ALA A 779 37.50 27.43 -28.87
N GLN A 780 36.59 27.17 -29.83
CA GLN A 780 36.91 26.80 -31.22
C GLN A 780 37.90 25.62 -31.36
N ARG A 781 37.83 24.68 -30.41
CA ARG A 781 38.54 23.41 -30.51
C ARG A 781 37.87 22.52 -31.54
N GLU A 782 38.69 22.03 -32.49
CA GLU A 782 38.24 21.21 -33.60
C GLU A 782 37.76 19.84 -33.16
N ALA A 783 38.33 19.29 -32.08
CA ALA A 783 37.89 18.06 -31.46
C ALA A 783 37.27 18.35 -30.09
N LEU A 784 36.01 18.00 -29.92
CA LEU A 784 35.36 17.99 -28.62
C LEU A 784 36.09 17.01 -27.69
N PRO A 785 36.25 17.34 -26.41
CA PRO A 785 36.91 16.48 -25.43
C PRO A 785 36.17 15.16 -25.17
N LEU A 786 34.87 15.12 -25.48
CA LEU A 786 34.02 13.93 -25.35
C LEU A 786 33.26 13.70 -26.66
N THR A 787 33.35 12.49 -27.18
CA THR A 787 32.63 12.07 -28.40
C THR A 787 31.17 11.66 -28.05
N ALA A 788 30.32 11.60 -29.08
CA ALA A 788 28.92 11.17 -28.93
C ALA A 788 28.79 9.80 -28.27
N ILE A 789 29.66 8.85 -28.63
CA ILE A 789 29.64 7.48 -28.04
C ILE A 789 30.02 7.52 -26.55
N GLN A 790 31.02 8.32 -26.19
CA GLN A 790 31.44 8.48 -24.80
C GLN A 790 30.34 9.12 -23.94
N LEU A 791 29.65 10.14 -24.51
CA LEU A 791 28.49 10.75 -23.85
C LEU A 791 27.32 9.78 -23.69
N LEU A 792 27.02 8.94 -24.67
CA LEU A 792 26.01 7.89 -24.58
C LEU A 792 26.36 6.82 -23.53
N TRP A 793 27.66 6.46 -23.43
CA TRP A 793 28.12 5.57 -22.38
C TRP A 793 27.91 6.15 -20.98
N VAL A 794 28.25 7.42 -20.78
CA VAL A 794 28.00 8.10 -19.49
C VAL A 794 26.52 8.17 -19.19
N ASN A 795 25.68 8.44 -20.20
CA ASN A 795 24.23 8.43 -20.02
C ASN A 795 23.72 7.04 -19.59
N LEU A 796 24.19 5.96 -20.22
CA LEU A 796 23.83 4.60 -19.84
C LEU A 796 24.22 4.28 -18.38
N ILE A 797 25.40 4.69 -17.93
CA ILE A 797 25.83 4.55 -16.53
C ILE A 797 24.88 5.29 -15.61
N MET A 798 24.61 6.57 -15.94
CA MET A 798 23.76 7.42 -15.12
C MET A 798 22.31 6.93 -15.03
N ASP A 799 21.69 6.76 -16.18
CA ASP A 799 20.25 6.59 -16.26
C ASP A 799 19.82 5.19 -15.84
N THR A 800 20.67 4.20 -16.07
CA THR A 800 20.30 2.83 -15.77
C THR A 800 20.96 2.30 -14.51
N PHE A 801 22.27 2.33 -14.45
CA PHE A 801 23.00 1.66 -13.36
C PHE A 801 22.97 2.46 -12.06
N ALA A 802 23.20 3.78 -12.13
CA ALA A 802 23.15 4.62 -10.94
C ALA A 802 21.70 4.76 -10.42
N ALA A 803 20.70 4.80 -11.33
CA ALA A 803 19.28 4.75 -10.91
C ALA A 803 18.99 3.50 -10.12
N LEU A 804 19.39 2.31 -10.60
CA LEU A 804 19.19 1.05 -9.91
C LEU A 804 19.95 1.01 -8.58
N ALA A 805 21.18 1.49 -8.52
CA ALA A 805 22.01 1.49 -7.32
C ALA A 805 21.46 2.38 -6.21
N LEU A 806 21.08 3.61 -6.54
CA LEU A 806 20.61 4.61 -5.56
C LEU A 806 19.14 4.42 -5.20
N ALA A 807 18.29 3.96 -6.14
CA ALA A 807 16.85 3.77 -5.91
C ALA A 807 16.52 2.54 -5.03
N THR A 808 17.44 1.61 -4.85
CA THR A 808 17.22 0.38 -4.08
C THR A 808 17.93 0.35 -2.72
N GLU A 809 18.40 1.50 -2.26
CA GLU A 809 19.07 1.59 -0.95
C GLU A 809 18.05 1.36 0.19
N PRO A 810 18.38 0.50 1.18
CA PRO A 810 17.49 0.23 2.30
C PRO A 810 17.37 1.45 3.23
N PRO A 811 16.22 1.59 3.93
CA PRO A 811 15.98 2.73 4.81
C PRO A 811 16.94 2.78 6.00
N ASN A 812 17.34 4.01 6.36
CA ASN A 812 18.02 4.28 7.62
C ASN A 812 16.97 4.58 8.71
N PRO A 813 17.00 3.95 9.89
CA PRO A 813 16.10 4.27 11.00
C PRO A 813 16.09 5.76 11.41
N ASP A 814 17.18 6.48 11.18
CA ASP A 814 17.28 7.92 11.45
C ASP A 814 16.30 8.78 10.63
N LEU A 815 15.71 8.23 9.58
CA LEU A 815 14.64 8.88 8.83
C LEU A 815 13.40 9.18 9.68
N LEU A 816 13.15 8.37 10.71
CA LEU A 816 12.06 8.60 11.66
C LEU A 816 12.36 9.71 12.69
N LYS A 817 13.58 10.20 12.76
CA LYS A 817 13.94 11.35 13.63
C LYS A 817 13.75 12.70 12.93
N ARG A 818 13.33 12.70 11.67
CA ARG A 818 13.13 13.91 10.85
C ARG A 818 11.65 14.22 10.73
N LYS A 819 11.33 15.50 10.51
CA LYS A 819 9.96 15.91 10.18
C LYS A 819 9.52 15.36 8.82
N PRO A 820 8.22 15.10 8.62
CA PRO A 820 7.69 14.67 7.33
C PRO A 820 7.92 15.72 6.24
N TYR A 821 7.98 15.29 5.01
CA TYR A 821 7.98 16.18 3.86
C TYR A 821 6.59 16.78 3.69
N GLY A 822 6.52 18.10 3.67
CA GLY A 822 5.25 18.79 3.44
C GLY A 822 4.75 18.63 2.00
N ARG A 823 3.45 18.73 1.80
CA ARG A 823 2.81 18.70 0.47
C ARG A 823 3.42 19.72 -0.51
N TYR A 824 3.89 20.85 0.01
CA TYR A 824 4.43 22.00 -0.74
C TYR A 824 5.96 22.11 -0.71
N ASP A 825 6.66 21.14 -0.14
CA ASP A 825 8.12 21.16 -0.09
C ASP A 825 8.73 20.96 -1.47
N HIS A 826 9.88 21.64 -1.68
CA HIS A 826 10.64 21.51 -2.92
C HIS A 826 11.36 20.15 -2.97
N LEU A 827 11.29 19.48 -4.11
CA LEU A 827 11.99 18.23 -4.34
C LEU A 827 13.52 18.43 -4.30
N ILE A 828 13.99 19.51 -4.94
CA ILE A 828 15.41 19.93 -4.90
C ILE A 828 15.58 20.96 -3.79
N THR A 829 16.23 20.55 -2.69
CA THR A 829 16.53 21.43 -1.56
C THR A 829 17.70 22.34 -1.86
N SER A 830 17.86 23.40 -1.06
CA SER A 830 19.02 24.29 -1.17
C SER A 830 20.33 23.55 -0.88
N ILE A 831 20.31 22.54 0.00
CA ILE A 831 21.46 21.66 0.27
C ILE A 831 21.84 20.88 -0.98
N MET A 832 20.88 20.26 -1.65
CA MET A 832 21.11 19.54 -2.91
C MET A 832 21.68 20.48 -3.99
N LEU A 833 21.08 21.66 -4.14
CA LEU A 833 21.55 22.65 -5.13
C LEU A 833 23.00 23.07 -4.87
N ARG A 834 23.39 23.29 -3.61
CA ARG A 834 24.78 23.56 -3.22
C ARG A 834 25.69 22.40 -3.62
N ASN A 835 25.29 21.15 -3.32
CA ASN A 835 26.08 19.97 -3.63
C ASN A 835 26.23 19.79 -5.16
N ILE A 836 25.15 19.95 -5.92
CA ILE A 836 25.15 19.89 -7.39
C ILE A 836 26.10 20.93 -7.97
N LEU A 837 25.91 22.20 -7.62
CA LEU A 837 26.74 23.30 -8.16
C LEU A 837 28.19 23.17 -7.70
N GLY A 838 28.46 22.84 -6.45
CA GLY A 838 29.80 22.69 -5.92
C GLY A 838 30.58 21.56 -6.61
N GLN A 839 29.96 20.40 -6.77
CA GLN A 839 30.55 19.27 -7.49
C GLN A 839 30.73 19.60 -8.97
N SER A 840 29.75 20.24 -9.60
CA SER A 840 29.86 20.64 -11.02
C SER A 840 31.00 21.60 -11.25
N VAL A 841 31.18 22.62 -10.40
CA VAL A 841 32.29 23.56 -10.51
C VAL A 841 33.65 22.86 -10.35
N PHE A 842 33.78 21.98 -9.36
CA PHE A 842 34.98 21.17 -9.14
C PHE A 842 35.30 20.33 -10.37
N GLN A 843 34.34 19.54 -10.84
CA GLN A 843 34.55 18.66 -12.00
C GLN A 843 34.87 19.42 -13.28
N LEU A 844 34.14 20.50 -13.55
CA LEU A 844 34.43 21.36 -14.69
C LEU A 844 35.84 21.96 -14.60
N THR A 845 36.26 22.43 -13.43
CA THR A 845 37.61 22.96 -13.23
C THR A 845 38.68 21.92 -13.56
N VAL A 846 38.51 20.69 -13.03
CA VAL A 846 39.43 19.58 -13.31
C VAL A 846 39.45 19.26 -14.81
N LEU A 847 38.30 19.09 -15.45
CA LEU A 847 38.20 18.76 -16.87
C LEU A 847 38.79 19.84 -17.77
N LEU A 848 38.58 21.12 -17.46
CA LEU A 848 39.16 22.25 -18.17
C LEU A 848 40.69 22.29 -18.00
N ILE A 849 41.20 22.02 -16.78
CA ILE A 849 42.67 21.91 -16.56
C ILE A 849 43.23 20.78 -17.43
N PHE A 850 42.61 19.59 -17.44
CA PHE A 850 43.09 18.49 -18.28
C PHE A 850 42.96 18.81 -19.79
N THR A 851 41.94 19.55 -20.16
CA THR A 851 41.70 19.94 -21.56
C THR A 851 42.76 20.97 -22.05
N TYR A 852 43.12 21.95 -21.23
CA TYR A 852 44.01 23.04 -21.67
C TYR A 852 45.47 22.89 -21.23
N ALA A 853 45.71 22.41 -20.00
CA ALA A 853 47.06 22.20 -19.47
C ALA A 853 47.53 20.74 -19.62
N GLY A 854 46.61 19.79 -19.91
CA GLY A 854 46.92 18.35 -20.07
C GLY A 854 48.02 18.05 -21.05
N PRO A 855 48.05 18.66 -22.24
CA PRO A 855 49.15 18.45 -23.18
C PRO A 855 50.55 18.72 -22.57
N ALA A 856 50.71 19.84 -21.87
CA ALA A 856 51.96 20.17 -21.18
C ALA A 856 52.24 19.27 -19.96
N MET A 857 51.20 18.86 -19.22
CA MET A 857 51.34 17.98 -18.03
C MET A 857 51.77 16.56 -18.40
N PHE A 858 51.29 16.03 -19.52
CA PHE A 858 51.57 14.67 -19.98
C PHE A 858 52.67 14.57 -21.03
N GLY A 859 53.23 15.70 -21.46
CA GLY A 859 54.23 15.75 -22.55
C GLY A 859 53.66 15.31 -23.89
N LEU A 860 52.35 15.54 -24.09
CA LEU A 860 51.63 15.21 -25.33
C LEU A 860 51.67 16.42 -26.27
N HIS A 861 51.80 16.17 -27.56
CA HIS A 861 51.76 17.17 -28.62
C HIS A 861 50.53 16.91 -29.50
N PRO A 862 49.31 17.23 -29.07
CA PRO A 862 48.11 17.05 -29.86
C PRO A 862 48.23 17.97 -31.11
N ASP A 863 48.16 17.35 -32.30
CA ASP A 863 48.18 18.08 -33.57
C ASP A 863 46.80 18.75 -33.74
N VAL A 864 46.81 20.08 -33.84
CA VAL A 864 45.60 20.92 -33.91
C VAL A 864 45.33 21.34 -35.36
N ASP A 865 46.00 20.73 -36.34
CA ASP A 865 45.84 21.07 -37.74
C ASP A 865 44.52 20.53 -38.31
N VAL A 866 43.64 21.42 -38.75
CA VAL A 866 42.28 21.21 -39.24
C VAL A 866 42.18 20.16 -40.36
N ASN A 867 43.23 19.96 -41.09
CA ASN A 867 43.28 19.08 -42.26
C ASN A 867 43.89 17.71 -41.98
N LYS A 868 44.30 17.42 -40.76
CA LYS A 868 44.91 16.14 -40.38
C LYS A 868 44.02 15.39 -39.37
N LYS A 869 43.98 14.06 -39.51
CA LYS A 869 43.36 13.20 -38.51
C LYS A 869 44.03 13.43 -37.16
N PRO A 870 43.25 13.36 -36.03
CA PRO A 870 43.81 13.43 -34.69
C PRO A 870 44.97 12.46 -34.52
N ASN A 871 46.10 12.94 -34.04
CA ASN A 871 47.25 12.09 -33.76
C ASN A 871 47.03 11.23 -32.52
N ASP A 872 47.92 10.28 -32.27
CA ASP A 872 47.82 9.37 -31.12
C ASP A 872 47.82 10.10 -29.79
N ASP A 873 48.48 11.22 -29.68
CA ASP A 873 48.54 12.08 -28.50
C ASP A 873 47.18 12.73 -28.19
N MET A 874 46.44 13.12 -29.24
CA MET A 874 45.07 13.68 -29.07
C MET A 874 44.09 12.60 -28.59
N TYR A 875 44.17 11.38 -29.14
CA TYR A 875 43.37 10.27 -28.65
C TYR A 875 43.70 9.93 -27.19
N THR A 876 45.00 9.96 -26.82
CA THR A 876 45.44 9.72 -25.43
C THR A 876 44.91 10.78 -24.50
N LEU A 877 44.97 12.05 -24.88
CA LEU A 877 44.45 13.17 -24.08
C LEU A 877 42.93 13.06 -23.87
N ASN A 878 42.19 12.81 -24.95
CA ASN A 878 40.72 12.65 -24.86
C ASN A 878 40.33 11.42 -24.06
N THR A 879 41.07 10.31 -24.13
CA THR A 879 40.88 9.13 -23.31
C THR A 879 41.11 9.43 -21.82
N ILE A 880 42.16 10.22 -21.49
CA ILE A 880 42.40 10.64 -20.11
C ILE A 880 41.25 11.50 -19.59
N ILE A 881 40.79 12.48 -20.38
CA ILE A 881 39.66 13.36 -20.02
C ILE A 881 38.38 12.54 -19.80
N PHE A 882 38.08 11.63 -20.73
CA PHE A 882 36.94 10.76 -20.62
C PHE A 882 37.02 9.87 -19.37
N ASN A 883 38.17 9.24 -19.09
CA ASN A 883 38.36 8.39 -17.93
C ASN A 883 38.25 9.17 -16.62
N VAL A 884 38.84 10.36 -16.52
CA VAL A 884 38.69 11.24 -15.34
C VAL A 884 37.23 11.61 -15.14
N PHE A 885 36.50 11.96 -16.22
CA PHE A 885 35.10 12.32 -16.14
C PHE A 885 34.26 11.17 -15.55
N VAL A 886 34.38 9.96 -16.10
CA VAL A 886 33.63 8.78 -15.62
C VAL A 886 34.00 8.44 -14.17
N LEU A 887 35.30 8.45 -13.83
CA LEU A 887 35.73 8.13 -12.46
C LEU A 887 35.28 9.19 -11.44
N MET A 888 35.27 10.49 -11.81
CA MET A 888 34.68 11.52 -10.95
C MET A 888 33.18 11.26 -10.69
N GLN A 889 32.43 10.76 -11.68
CA GLN A 889 31.03 10.40 -11.49
C GLN A 889 30.88 9.19 -10.57
N LEU A 890 31.65 8.12 -10.76
CA LEU A 890 31.61 6.95 -9.90
C LEU A 890 31.90 7.28 -8.43
N PHE A 891 32.89 8.14 -8.16
CA PHE A 891 33.15 8.57 -6.79
C PHE A 891 32.12 9.58 -6.27
N ASN A 892 31.52 10.39 -7.15
CA ASN A 892 30.45 11.30 -6.77
C ASN A 892 29.13 10.55 -6.46
N GLU A 893 28.95 9.34 -6.98
CA GLU A 893 27.81 8.48 -6.64
C GLU A 893 27.80 8.13 -5.14
N PHE A 894 28.99 7.93 -4.52
CA PHE A 894 29.09 7.80 -3.05
C PHE A 894 28.66 9.07 -2.32
N ASN A 895 29.00 10.25 -2.82
CA ASN A 895 28.53 11.53 -2.23
C ASN A 895 27.01 11.68 -2.33
N ALA A 896 26.43 11.26 -3.46
CA ALA A 896 25.00 11.36 -3.73
C ALA A 896 24.15 10.51 -2.79
N ARG A 897 24.71 9.45 -2.18
CA ARG A 897 24.02 8.66 -1.14
C ARG A 897 23.60 9.48 0.09
N LYS A 898 24.20 10.66 0.27
CA LYS A 898 23.95 11.52 1.42
C LYS A 898 23.50 12.91 0.97
N VAL A 899 22.19 13.19 1.12
CA VAL A 899 21.55 14.43 0.65
C VAL A 899 21.37 15.51 1.71
N ASN A 900 21.54 15.18 3.02
CA ASN A 900 21.21 16.06 4.14
C ASN A 900 22.40 16.33 5.07
N ASN A 901 23.59 16.60 4.55
CA ASN A 901 24.82 16.90 5.30
C ASN A 901 25.34 15.79 6.23
N GLU A 902 24.92 14.52 6.05
CA GLU A 902 25.48 13.40 6.81
C GLU A 902 26.98 13.27 6.51
N ALA A 903 27.80 13.12 7.54
CA ALA A 903 29.25 13.13 7.40
C ALA A 903 29.80 11.85 6.74
N ASN A 904 29.27 10.68 7.09
CA ASN A 904 29.80 9.40 6.66
C ASN A 904 29.09 8.88 5.40
N VAL A 905 29.76 8.95 4.25
CA VAL A 905 29.24 8.42 2.97
C VAL A 905 29.28 6.90 2.87
N PHE A 906 30.08 6.24 3.70
CA PHE A 906 30.22 4.78 3.72
C PHE A 906 29.25 4.08 4.70
N GLU A 907 28.45 4.86 5.43
CA GLU A 907 27.46 4.32 6.35
C GLU A 907 26.48 3.40 5.62
N ASN A 908 26.17 2.25 6.23
CA ASN A 908 25.28 1.22 5.68
C ASN A 908 25.70 0.63 4.32
N LEU A 909 26.94 0.82 3.86
CA LEU A 909 27.42 0.29 2.60
C LEU A 909 27.35 -1.24 2.54
N SER A 910 27.62 -1.92 3.65
CA SER A 910 27.53 -3.39 3.78
C SER A 910 26.10 -3.93 3.59
N ARG A 911 25.07 -3.11 3.85
CA ARG A 911 23.67 -3.47 3.64
C ARG A 911 23.19 -3.18 2.20
N SER A 912 23.92 -2.36 1.46
CA SER A 912 23.62 -1.93 0.09
C SER A 912 24.45 -2.74 -0.91
N PHE A 913 24.33 -4.08 -0.86
CA PHE A 913 25.13 -4.99 -1.71
C PHE A 913 25.00 -4.67 -3.20
N LEU A 914 23.79 -4.35 -3.66
CA LEU A 914 23.53 -4.04 -5.07
C LEU A 914 24.29 -2.78 -5.52
N PHE A 915 24.37 -1.76 -4.67
CA PHE A 915 25.17 -0.55 -4.92
C PHE A 915 26.64 -0.91 -5.18
N VAL A 916 27.24 -1.72 -4.30
CA VAL A 916 28.65 -2.11 -4.41
C VAL A 916 28.91 -2.91 -5.70
N VAL A 917 28.01 -3.82 -6.04
CA VAL A 917 28.10 -4.65 -7.26
C VAL A 917 28.01 -3.77 -8.51
N ILE A 918 27.08 -2.81 -8.53
CA ILE A 918 26.88 -1.92 -9.68
C ILE A 918 28.09 -1.00 -9.87
N VAL A 919 28.55 -0.32 -8.82
CA VAL A 919 29.70 0.59 -8.90
C VAL A 919 30.96 -0.17 -9.30
N GLY A 920 31.19 -1.35 -8.71
CA GLY A 920 32.32 -2.22 -9.08
C GLY A 920 32.22 -2.73 -10.53
N GLY A 921 31.04 -3.13 -10.95
CA GLY A 921 30.75 -3.58 -12.33
C GLY A 921 30.97 -2.46 -13.35
N THR A 922 30.51 -1.24 -13.03
CA THR A 922 30.70 -0.07 -13.88
C THR A 922 32.18 0.33 -13.99
N PHE A 923 32.92 0.26 -12.87
CA PHE A 923 34.36 0.47 -12.88
C PHE A 923 35.09 -0.53 -13.77
N LEU A 924 34.71 -1.82 -13.68
CA LEU A 924 35.27 -2.87 -14.54
C LEU A 924 34.91 -2.64 -16.01
N ALA A 925 33.67 -2.28 -16.31
CA ALA A 925 33.23 -1.96 -17.66
C ALA A 925 33.99 -0.74 -18.24
N GLN A 926 34.29 0.27 -17.41
CA GLN A 926 35.10 1.41 -17.81
C GLN A 926 36.54 0.99 -18.20
N ILE A 927 37.16 0.06 -17.44
CA ILE A 927 38.45 -0.51 -17.80
C ILE A 927 38.38 -1.18 -19.17
N LEU A 928 37.35 -2.02 -19.39
CA LEU A 928 37.20 -2.72 -20.67
C LEU A 928 37.02 -1.78 -21.84
N ILE A 929 36.26 -0.70 -21.69
CA ILE A 929 36.05 0.30 -22.76
C ILE A 929 37.33 1.07 -23.04
N VAL A 930 38.07 1.49 -22.03
CA VAL A 930 39.32 2.26 -22.23
C VAL A 930 40.40 1.40 -22.85
N GLU A 931 40.56 0.14 -22.39
CA GLU A 931 41.67 -0.73 -22.86
C GLU A 931 41.36 -1.42 -24.20
N PHE A 932 40.09 -1.80 -24.44
CA PHE A 932 39.71 -2.61 -25.61
C PHE A 932 38.79 -1.90 -26.61
N GLY A 933 38.26 -0.73 -26.29
CA GLY A 933 37.31 0.01 -27.13
C GLY A 933 37.91 0.53 -28.45
N GLY A 934 39.19 0.86 -28.47
CA GLY A 934 39.93 1.25 -29.66
C GLY A 934 39.58 2.64 -30.20
N LYS A 935 40.51 3.18 -31.02
CA LYS A 935 40.44 4.56 -31.58
C LYS A 935 39.18 4.81 -32.40
N GLN A 936 38.66 3.80 -33.05
CA GLN A 936 37.61 3.93 -34.05
C GLN A 936 36.21 3.69 -33.51
N ALA A 937 36.04 2.77 -32.53
CA ALA A 937 34.72 2.42 -31.98
C ALA A 937 34.39 3.27 -30.77
N ALA A 938 35.29 3.36 -29.79
CA ALA A 938 35.04 4.11 -28.56
C ALA A 938 35.82 5.42 -28.45
N SER A 939 36.64 5.73 -29.49
CA SER A 939 37.58 6.85 -29.52
C SER A 939 38.52 6.84 -28.31
N THR A 940 38.96 5.62 -27.90
CA THR A 940 39.86 5.39 -26.77
C THR A 940 41.13 4.69 -27.17
N VAL A 941 42.19 4.91 -26.38
CA VAL A 941 43.46 4.19 -26.49
C VAL A 941 43.83 3.61 -25.13
N PRO A 942 44.53 2.47 -25.07
CA PRO A 942 45.00 1.90 -23.82
C PRO A 942 45.85 2.90 -23.04
N LEU A 943 45.53 3.08 -21.77
CA LEU A 943 46.20 4.02 -20.87
C LEU A 943 47.35 3.33 -20.13
N SER A 944 48.47 4.05 -19.90
CA SER A 944 49.51 3.54 -19.03
C SER A 944 49.04 3.39 -17.57
N PHE A 945 49.69 2.52 -16.82
CA PHE A 945 49.41 2.31 -15.41
C PHE A 945 49.41 3.64 -14.62
N TRP A 946 50.34 4.55 -14.91
CA TRP A 946 50.37 5.84 -14.23
C TRP A 946 49.22 6.75 -14.58
N HIS A 947 48.75 6.70 -15.84
CA HIS A 947 47.53 7.44 -16.22
C HIS A 947 46.29 6.91 -15.46
N TRP A 948 46.19 5.59 -15.28
CA TRP A 948 45.14 5.00 -14.45
C TRP A 948 45.20 5.43 -12.98
N VAL A 949 46.40 5.38 -12.37
CA VAL A 949 46.60 5.81 -10.99
C VAL A 949 46.21 7.29 -10.82
N LEU A 950 46.68 8.18 -11.73
CA LEU A 950 46.40 9.59 -11.68
C LEU A 950 44.90 9.88 -11.87
N THR A 951 44.26 9.30 -12.90
CA THR A 951 42.82 9.51 -13.17
C THR A 951 41.95 9.01 -12.05
N THR A 952 42.32 7.87 -11.44
CA THR A 952 41.60 7.33 -10.27
C THR A 952 41.79 8.23 -9.04
N ALA A 953 43.01 8.71 -8.78
CA ALA A 953 43.29 9.62 -7.68
C ALA A 953 42.51 10.93 -7.81
N VAL A 954 42.49 11.50 -9.01
CA VAL A 954 41.75 12.74 -9.32
C VAL A 954 40.23 12.48 -9.20
N GLY A 955 39.72 11.35 -9.70
CA GLY A 955 38.34 10.94 -9.53
C GLY A 955 37.94 10.87 -8.05
N ALA A 956 38.78 10.24 -7.22
CA ALA A 956 38.56 10.08 -5.79
C ALA A 956 38.52 11.43 -5.03
N LEU A 957 39.14 12.51 -5.56
CA LEU A 957 39.04 13.85 -4.96
C LEU A 957 37.59 14.38 -4.92
N SER A 958 36.65 13.83 -5.73
CA SER A 958 35.23 14.16 -5.64
C SER A 958 34.66 13.92 -4.24
N MET A 959 35.18 12.91 -3.50
CA MET A 959 34.71 12.57 -2.16
C MET A 959 35.10 13.62 -1.10
N PRO A 960 36.39 14.01 -0.91
CA PRO A 960 36.76 15.07 0.03
C PRO A 960 36.15 16.42 -0.35
N VAL A 961 36.00 16.73 -1.65
CA VAL A 961 35.31 17.95 -2.08
C VAL A 961 33.85 17.92 -1.64
N GLY A 962 33.15 16.80 -1.81
CA GLY A 962 31.78 16.61 -1.31
C GLY A 962 31.69 16.78 0.21
N TYR A 963 32.70 16.35 0.96
CA TYR A 963 32.79 16.55 2.40
C TYR A 963 32.99 18.04 2.75
N LEU A 964 33.87 18.75 2.05
CA LEU A 964 34.12 20.17 2.27
C LEU A 964 32.92 21.06 1.95
N LEU A 965 32.18 20.74 0.90
CA LEU A 965 30.94 21.45 0.52
C LEU A 965 29.89 21.46 1.66
N ARG A 966 29.87 20.46 2.55
CA ARG A 966 28.93 20.37 3.68
C ARG A 966 29.13 21.47 4.72
N TYR A 967 30.32 22.05 4.80
CA TYR A 967 30.62 23.15 5.73
C TYR A 967 30.10 24.51 5.22
N ILE A 968 29.67 24.61 3.97
CA ILE A 968 29.08 25.84 3.42
C ILE A 968 27.64 25.94 3.92
N PRO A 969 27.32 26.92 4.80
CA PRO A 969 25.98 27.07 5.33
C PRO A 969 25.02 27.56 4.23
N VAL A 970 23.87 26.92 4.11
CA VAL A 970 22.84 27.32 3.14
C VAL A 970 21.51 27.42 3.87
N LYS A 971 20.78 28.52 3.67
CA LYS A 971 19.41 28.68 4.16
C LYS A 971 18.46 27.82 3.31
N GLU A 972 17.65 27.02 3.96
CA GLU A 972 16.62 26.26 3.27
C GLU A 972 15.57 27.19 2.64
N ARG A 973 15.10 26.81 1.46
CA ARG A 973 14.00 27.53 0.80
C ARG A 973 12.71 27.27 1.59
N LYS A 974 11.92 28.33 1.76
CA LYS A 974 10.59 28.16 2.36
C LYS A 974 9.72 27.35 1.41
N PRO A 975 8.84 26.47 1.94
CA PRO A 975 7.84 25.77 1.15
C PRO A 975 6.99 26.73 0.33
N ASN A 976 6.59 26.30 -0.85
CA ASN A 976 5.73 27.11 -1.74
C ASN A 976 4.24 26.95 -1.37
N VAL A 977 3.89 27.34 -0.14
CA VAL A 977 2.54 27.19 0.40
C VAL A 977 1.60 28.21 -0.25
N PRO A 978 0.44 27.82 -0.79
CA PRO A 978 -0.55 28.74 -1.33
C PRO A 978 -0.99 29.78 -0.30
N LYS A 979 -1.22 31.03 -0.75
CA LYS A 979 -1.61 32.14 0.14
C LYS A 979 -2.88 31.86 0.95
N GLU A 980 -3.81 31.11 0.39
CA GLU A 980 -5.04 30.72 1.06
C GLU A 980 -4.78 29.77 2.25
N VAL A 981 -3.92 28.76 2.05
CA VAL A 981 -3.51 27.85 3.12
C VAL A 981 -2.74 28.59 4.21
N MET A 982 -1.86 29.55 3.82
CA MET A 982 -1.15 30.39 4.79
C MET A 982 -2.13 31.23 5.62
N LYS A 983 -3.16 31.80 4.99
CA LYS A 983 -4.18 32.58 5.73
C LYS A 983 -4.95 31.70 6.73
N ARG A 984 -5.32 30.47 6.34
CA ARG A 984 -6.00 29.52 7.23
C ARG A 984 -5.12 29.12 8.41
N ARG A 985 -3.84 28.83 8.16
CA ARG A 985 -2.84 28.53 9.21
C ARG A 985 -2.56 29.73 10.13
N ALA A 986 -2.51 30.96 9.61
CA ALA A 986 -2.31 32.16 10.40
C ALA A 986 -3.53 32.49 11.26
N GLY A 987 -4.75 32.29 10.75
CA GLY A 987 -5.99 32.43 11.54
C GLY A 987 -6.04 31.46 12.72
N SER A 988 -5.49 30.24 12.57
CA SER A 988 -5.38 29.27 13.66
C SER A 988 -4.39 29.69 14.75
N GLN A 989 -3.35 30.46 14.43
CA GLN A 989 -2.36 30.95 15.39
C GLN A 989 -2.79 32.25 16.13
N THR A 990 -3.56 33.12 15.47
CA THR A 990 -4.01 34.40 16.06
C THR A 990 -5.12 34.17 17.08
N SER A 991 -6.04 33.24 16.83
CA SER A 991 -7.09 32.85 17.78
C SER A 991 -6.59 32.13 19.02
N LEU A 992 -5.40 31.52 18.95
CA LEU A 992 -4.71 30.90 20.10
C LEU A 992 -4.15 31.93 21.09
N ASN A 993 -3.85 33.16 20.63
CA ASN A 993 -3.34 34.24 21.47
C ASN A 993 -4.44 35.16 22.07
N GLU A 994 -5.67 35.01 21.60
CA GLU A 994 -6.80 35.87 22.00
C GLU A 994 -7.87 35.18 22.86
N ALA A 995 -7.77 33.88 23.13
CA ALA A 995 -8.68 33.19 24.04
C ALA A 995 -8.31 33.52 25.48
N PRO A 996 -9.14 34.31 26.23
CA PRO A 996 -8.91 34.51 27.63
C PRO A 996 -9.15 33.20 28.40
N TYR A 997 -8.16 32.76 29.11
CA TYR A 997 -8.30 31.72 30.12
C TYR A 997 -9.25 32.28 31.19
N THR A 998 -10.47 31.76 31.27
CA THR A 998 -11.35 32.05 32.41
C THR A 998 -11.10 30.99 33.47
N ASP A 999 -10.79 31.47 34.70
CA ASP A 999 -10.50 30.66 35.90
C ASP A 999 -11.66 29.74 36.37
N GLU A 1000 -12.71 29.58 35.59
CA GLU A 1000 -13.85 28.70 35.94
C GLU A 1000 -13.66 27.22 35.57
N ASP A 1001 -12.61 26.86 34.81
CA ASP A 1001 -12.37 25.45 34.41
C ASP A 1001 -11.43 24.68 35.35
N ALA A 1002 -10.93 25.33 36.44
CA ALA A 1002 -10.04 24.68 37.38
C ALA A 1002 -10.73 23.71 38.38
N ASP A 1003 -12.07 23.75 38.46
CA ASP A 1003 -12.86 22.93 39.39
C ASP A 1003 -13.52 21.71 38.74
N ARG A 1004 -13.18 21.36 37.49
CA ARG A 1004 -13.73 20.21 36.74
C ARG A 1004 -12.67 19.19 36.31
N VAL A 1005 -11.55 19.12 36.98
CA VAL A 1005 -10.59 18.02 36.79
C VAL A 1005 -10.74 16.96 37.88
#